data_89311e110b521443ab777fda9b07f136
#
_entry.id   89311e110b521443ab777fda9b07f136
#
_cell.length_a   1.000
_cell.length_b   1.000
_cell.length_c   1.000
_cell.angle_alpha   90.00
_cell.angle_beta   90.00
_cell.angle_gamma   90.00
#
_symmetry.space_group_name_H-M   'P 1'
#
loop_
_entity.id
_entity.type
_entity.pdbx_description
1 polymer ?
#
loop_
_entity_poly.entity_id
_entity_poly.type
_entity_poly.pdbx_seq_one_letter_code
_entity_poly.pdbx_strand_id
1 'polypeptide(L)'
;MAEPVWDEAERAAWAPPAPILPSGWAERHRRLHRGRFKGPWRNANAPYLRGIMDIPTRPGVVQANLEKAGQIGGSEAMRTLTGYWAHVDPAPMALTLPNQRKGRSIMKSDVRPLFRRTAVLRELIGHQTDALLESISLVNGFSLDLMWSGSATSMAANPYQRCINDEVDKFEPWTGEESDAVAATEGRLTAYEERRCQVNVSTPTTTAGKIHQLMQQSTVRLEWQVPCPHCGRFQALRWAGLKWMDLQAAQVHLAAAEAAAAGGKTGYAVGWDENRRCWKEAVDPAAGSGLTFPDPIELGRHVAWLRRMIERLGAAEDRSGLADVLAAEREAAVWYECRHCRGRIFPRQKAAMIRAGRWSGPDGYVTDFWGARHEDAEGVLRWPWETRIGFQISALCCLWVHWSRLAGEWLRSQGDPAALFFFTTFRLAEAFEFRTRRIPETMLAAKTARAGLEEGIVPRWAWLLLAAIDTQADGFYAVLRAWGGGMRSARVWHGKLATFVELDRLLFVRQWPVEGGEFPPMLVAKTLIDSGGTEDRMLEVSRTQQVYLYAIPRQPAIVAIKGASRPGAGLFWPMRNPMAGGGKTELTDLRALLVDRHMANDLLAEMITAGIPSEEPRAGGPGLEQWLLNKRQDEEYEAHMAAMQRTMDPRTRAEIWTPRATGTPHDYRDCEAYQVVAAYLTNVHLLPEESEVLEWKRQQKTIGETRPQTGPSPGGDPWAVRPL
;
A
#
# COMPACT_ATOMS: atom_id res chain seq x y z
N MET A 1 9.41 69.12 1.14
CA MET A 1 10.57 68.22 1.04
C MET A 1 10.39 67.47 -0.26
N ALA A 2 11.30 67.58 -1.24
CA ALA A 2 11.24 66.82 -2.47
C ALA A 2 11.44 65.32 -2.12
N GLU A 3 10.59 64.45 -2.61
CA GLU A 3 10.80 62.99 -2.50
C GLU A 3 12.15 62.65 -3.16
N PRO A 4 12.98 61.83 -2.55
CA PRO A 4 14.21 61.38 -3.16
C PRO A 4 13.89 60.60 -4.43
N VAL A 5 14.20 61.17 -5.58
CA VAL A 5 14.05 60.51 -6.88
C VAL A 5 15.23 59.56 -7.03
N TRP A 6 15.05 58.31 -6.60
CA TRP A 6 16.02 57.25 -6.85
C TRP A 6 16.02 56.90 -8.35
N ASP A 7 17.17 56.85 -8.96
CA ASP A 7 17.28 56.32 -10.30
C ASP A 7 17.12 54.82 -10.34
N GLU A 8 17.02 54.22 -11.54
CA GLU A 8 16.76 52.79 -11.71
C GLU A 8 17.91 51.92 -11.19
N ALA A 9 19.16 52.41 -11.29
CA ALA A 9 20.35 51.72 -10.78
C ALA A 9 20.41 51.77 -9.25
N GLU A 10 20.04 52.92 -8.66
CA GLU A 10 19.95 53.06 -7.20
C GLU A 10 18.82 52.19 -6.63
N ARG A 11 17.63 52.17 -7.27
CA ARG A 11 16.54 51.25 -6.86
C ARG A 11 16.96 49.77 -6.99
N ALA A 12 17.67 49.41 -8.06
CA ALA A 12 18.17 48.04 -8.25
C ALA A 12 19.23 47.67 -7.22
N ALA A 13 20.10 48.63 -6.80
CA ALA A 13 21.12 48.40 -5.77
C ALA A 13 20.52 48.20 -4.37
N TRP A 14 19.40 48.85 -4.08
CA TRP A 14 18.69 48.75 -2.80
C TRP A 14 17.57 47.74 -2.81
N ALA A 15 17.20 47.21 -4.00
CA ALA A 15 16.20 46.14 -4.08
C ALA A 15 16.73 44.88 -3.35
N PRO A 16 15.96 44.28 -2.44
CA PRO A 16 16.35 43.01 -1.84
C PRO A 16 16.54 42.00 -2.96
N PRO A 17 17.54 41.10 -2.86
CA PRO A 17 17.75 40.07 -3.84
C PRO A 17 16.45 39.25 -3.99
N ALA A 18 16.10 38.90 -5.23
CA ALA A 18 14.89 38.13 -5.51
C ALA A 18 14.82 36.89 -4.60
N PRO A 19 13.71 36.67 -3.89
CA PRO A 19 13.61 35.60 -2.93
C PRO A 19 13.84 34.26 -3.62
N ILE A 20 14.86 33.54 -3.17
CA ILE A 20 15.14 32.20 -3.66
C ILE A 20 14.03 31.25 -3.21
N LEU A 21 13.48 30.49 -4.14
CA LEU A 21 12.48 29.45 -3.82
C LEU A 21 13.13 28.18 -3.25
N PRO A 22 12.41 27.35 -2.47
CA PRO A 22 12.94 26.08 -1.94
C PRO A 22 13.59 25.17 -2.97
N SER A 23 13.00 25.04 -4.16
CA SER A 23 13.56 24.22 -5.22
C SER A 23 14.88 24.79 -5.78
N GLY A 24 15.01 26.11 -5.87
CA GLY A 24 16.24 26.80 -6.25
C GLY A 24 17.30 26.73 -5.16
N TRP A 25 16.90 26.89 -3.89
CA TRP A 25 17.77 26.68 -2.73
C TRP A 25 18.34 25.26 -2.70
N ALA A 26 17.47 24.28 -3.00
CA ALA A 26 17.88 22.89 -3.04
C ALA A 26 18.98 22.63 -4.08
N GLU A 27 18.84 23.13 -5.30
CA GLU A 27 19.88 22.98 -6.34
C GLU A 27 21.19 23.67 -5.98
N ARG A 28 21.13 24.81 -5.27
CA ARG A 28 22.30 25.55 -4.88
C ARG A 28 23.03 24.95 -3.68
N HIS A 29 22.30 24.46 -2.66
CA HIS A 29 22.87 24.15 -1.35
C HIS A 29 22.74 22.70 -0.93
N ARG A 30 21.69 21.97 -1.41
CA ARG A 30 21.35 20.63 -0.92
C ARG A 30 22.26 19.57 -1.52
N ARG A 31 22.81 18.71 -0.68
CA ARG A 31 23.54 17.49 -1.10
C ARG A 31 22.94 16.27 -0.40
N LEU A 32 22.54 15.29 -1.19
CA LEU A 32 22.09 13.99 -0.69
C LEU A 32 23.30 13.14 -0.32
N HIS A 33 23.32 12.59 0.87
CA HIS A 33 24.45 11.82 1.38
C HIS A 33 24.25 10.31 1.20
N ARG A 34 23.06 9.87 0.87
CA ARG A 34 22.71 8.45 0.65
C ARG A 34 21.62 8.31 -0.44
N GLY A 35 21.33 7.06 -0.79
CA GLY A 35 20.32 6.73 -1.79
C GLY A 35 20.84 6.79 -3.23
N ARG A 36 19.91 6.55 -4.17
CA ARG A 36 20.22 6.44 -5.61
C ARG A 36 20.87 7.71 -6.20
N PHE A 37 20.46 8.88 -5.71
CA PHE A 37 20.89 10.19 -6.23
C PHE A 37 21.87 10.87 -5.29
N LYS A 38 22.78 10.10 -4.65
CA LYS A 38 23.85 10.67 -3.81
C LYS A 38 24.62 11.75 -4.57
N GLY A 39 24.76 12.93 -3.93
CA GLY A 39 25.43 14.08 -4.55
C GLY A 39 24.57 15.36 -4.49
N PRO A 40 24.84 16.35 -5.34
CA PRO A 40 24.05 17.59 -5.42
C PRO A 40 22.60 17.28 -5.78
N TRP A 41 21.68 18.01 -5.18
CA TRP A 41 20.27 17.95 -5.57
C TRP A 41 20.09 18.38 -7.02
N ARG A 42 19.21 17.70 -7.74
CA ARG A 42 18.83 18.05 -9.11
C ARG A 42 17.31 17.93 -9.24
N ASN A 43 16.65 19.05 -9.47
CA ASN A 43 15.19 19.09 -9.69
C ASN A 43 14.77 18.18 -10.87
N ALA A 44 15.63 18.05 -11.88
CA ALA A 44 15.38 17.20 -13.05
C ALA A 44 15.24 15.69 -12.72
N ASN A 45 15.70 15.21 -11.55
CA ASN A 45 15.53 13.84 -11.11
C ASN A 45 14.09 13.54 -10.69
N ALA A 46 13.40 14.52 -10.11
CA ALA A 46 12.01 14.41 -9.65
C ALA A 46 11.33 15.79 -9.80
N PRO A 47 10.99 16.21 -11.03
CA PRO A 47 10.56 17.59 -11.31
C PRO A 47 9.28 17.99 -10.58
N TYR A 48 8.40 17.02 -10.29
CA TYR A 48 7.18 17.25 -9.52
C TYR A 48 7.44 17.69 -8.08
N LEU A 49 8.61 17.43 -7.51
CA LEU A 49 8.94 17.89 -6.15
C LEU A 49 9.13 19.40 -6.04
N ARG A 50 9.36 20.10 -7.15
CA ARG A 50 9.51 21.56 -7.16
C ARG A 50 8.27 22.24 -6.60
N GLY A 51 7.10 22.02 -7.20
CA GLY A 51 5.84 22.61 -6.73
C GLY A 51 5.48 22.18 -5.30
N ILE A 52 5.75 20.92 -4.93
CA ILE A 52 5.54 20.43 -3.57
C ILE A 52 6.38 21.21 -2.54
N MET A 53 7.59 21.63 -2.89
CA MET A 53 8.45 22.44 -2.02
C MET A 53 8.12 23.94 -2.08
N ASP A 54 7.85 24.48 -3.28
CA ASP A 54 7.75 25.91 -3.50
C ASP A 54 6.38 26.48 -3.08
N ILE A 55 5.30 25.75 -3.34
CA ILE A 55 3.93 26.24 -3.07
C ILE A 55 3.67 26.45 -1.56
N PRO A 56 4.10 25.58 -0.63
CA PRO A 56 3.88 25.82 0.82
C PRO A 56 4.54 27.09 1.36
N THR A 57 5.46 27.70 0.63
CA THR A 57 6.11 28.95 1.04
C THR A 57 5.43 30.21 0.48
N ARG A 58 4.36 30.04 -0.28
CA ARG A 58 3.61 31.16 -0.87
C ARG A 58 2.68 31.80 0.16
N PRO A 59 2.53 33.12 0.15
CA PRO A 59 1.55 33.82 0.98
C PRO A 59 0.13 33.25 0.75
N GLY A 60 -0.66 33.14 1.81
CA GLY A 60 -2.03 32.62 1.76
C GLY A 60 -2.14 31.09 1.83
N VAL A 61 -1.07 30.34 1.62
CA VAL A 61 -1.08 28.88 1.76
C VAL A 61 -0.89 28.50 3.22
N VAL A 62 -1.95 28.06 3.88
CA VAL A 62 -1.94 27.69 5.30
C VAL A 62 -1.78 26.19 5.52
N GLN A 63 -2.13 25.38 4.50
CA GLN A 63 -1.98 23.93 4.58
C GLN A 63 -1.62 23.33 3.22
N ALA A 64 -0.71 22.35 3.23
CA ALA A 64 -0.35 21.57 2.06
C ALA A 64 -0.45 20.07 2.38
N ASN A 65 -1.26 19.33 1.64
CA ASN A 65 -1.54 17.91 1.84
C ASN A 65 -0.96 17.10 0.68
N LEU A 66 0.00 16.20 0.95
CA LEU A 66 0.65 15.41 -0.07
C LEU A 66 0.24 13.93 0.05
N GLU A 67 -0.72 13.52 -0.77
CA GLU A 67 -1.10 12.13 -0.99
C GLU A 67 -0.20 11.54 -2.08
N LYS A 68 0.73 10.70 -1.71
CA LYS A 68 1.83 10.28 -2.59
C LYS A 68 2.07 8.77 -2.62
N ALA A 69 2.57 8.29 -3.75
CA ALA A 69 3.14 6.96 -3.82
C ALA A 69 4.38 6.81 -2.93
N GLY A 70 4.67 5.57 -2.55
CA GLY A 70 5.88 5.26 -1.80
C GLY A 70 7.15 5.49 -2.63
N GLN A 71 8.22 5.93 -1.96
CA GLN A 71 9.57 6.05 -2.55
C GLN A 71 9.70 7.02 -3.74
N ILE A 72 8.84 8.04 -3.84
CA ILE A 72 8.92 9.05 -4.90
C ILE A 72 9.73 10.31 -4.53
N GLY A 73 10.33 10.33 -3.34
CA GLY A 73 11.15 11.46 -2.87
C GLY A 73 10.43 12.46 -1.96
N GLY A 74 9.17 12.22 -1.57
CA GLY A 74 8.37 13.15 -0.76
C GLY A 74 9.03 13.54 0.56
N SER A 75 9.48 12.58 1.37
CA SER A 75 10.17 12.89 2.64
C SER A 75 11.50 13.63 2.44
N GLU A 76 12.21 13.42 1.32
CA GLU A 76 13.41 14.23 1.00
C GLU A 76 13.05 15.66 0.62
N ALA A 77 11.92 15.87 -0.07
CA ALA A 77 11.40 17.23 -0.31
C ALA A 77 11.05 17.94 1.00
N MET A 78 10.43 17.25 1.96
CA MET A 78 10.12 17.81 3.28
C MET A 78 11.39 18.20 4.06
N ARG A 79 12.41 17.34 4.06
CA ARG A 79 13.71 17.68 4.67
C ARG A 79 14.37 18.89 3.99
N THR A 80 14.26 18.97 2.67
CA THR A 80 14.77 20.11 1.91
C THR A 80 14.02 21.39 2.27
N LEU A 81 12.70 21.33 2.39
CA LEU A 81 11.86 22.45 2.83
C LEU A 81 12.21 22.89 4.26
N THR A 82 12.46 21.93 5.18
CA THR A 82 12.97 22.22 6.53
C THR A 82 14.30 22.98 6.48
N GLY A 83 15.25 22.55 5.64
CA GLY A 83 16.53 23.25 5.48
C GLY A 83 16.41 24.63 4.86
N TYR A 84 15.50 24.81 3.92
CA TYR A 84 15.17 26.10 3.34
C TYR A 84 14.63 27.07 4.40
N TRP A 85 13.62 26.66 5.16
CA TRP A 85 13.05 27.48 6.22
C TRP A 85 14.09 27.83 7.29
N ALA A 86 14.94 26.87 7.65
CA ALA A 86 16.00 27.13 8.62
C ALA A 86 17.01 28.19 8.18
N HIS A 87 17.26 28.32 6.87
CA HIS A 87 18.24 29.27 6.33
C HIS A 87 17.65 30.59 5.88
N VAL A 88 16.52 30.54 5.15
CA VAL A 88 15.98 31.67 4.40
C VAL A 88 14.86 32.40 5.16
N ASP A 89 14.04 31.63 5.87
CA ASP A 89 12.87 32.20 6.58
C ASP A 89 12.75 31.51 7.97
N PRO A 90 13.70 31.81 8.89
CA PRO A 90 13.77 31.13 10.19
C PRO A 90 12.56 31.43 11.07
N ALA A 91 11.99 30.40 11.68
CA ALA A 91 10.91 30.45 12.65
C ALA A 91 10.80 29.15 13.44
N PRO A 92 10.08 29.13 14.58
CA PRO A 92 9.78 27.89 15.30
C PRO A 92 9.01 26.91 14.42
N MET A 93 9.48 25.66 14.39
CA MET A 93 8.96 24.59 13.54
C MET A 93 8.81 23.28 14.32
N ALA A 94 7.76 22.49 14.01
CA ALA A 94 7.60 21.13 14.50
C ALA A 94 7.73 20.11 13.36
N LEU A 95 8.33 18.95 13.68
CA LEU A 95 8.32 17.76 12.84
C LEU A 95 7.60 16.65 13.59
N THR A 96 6.42 16.26 13.12
CA THR A 96 5.60 15.23 13.76
C THR A 96 5.74 13.91 13.00
N LEU A 97 5.98 12.83 13.75
CA LEU A 97 6.17 11.47 13.24
C LEU A 97 5.26 10.48 13.99
N PRO A 98 4.99 9.28 13.44
CA PRO A 98 4.07 8.33 14.08
C PRO A 98 4.43 7.92 15.49
N ASN A 99 5.73 7.78 15.81
CA ASN A 99 6.19 7.43 17.16
C ASN A 99 7.60 7.95 17.43
N GLN A 100 7.96 8.06 18.72
CA GLN A 100 9.24 8.59 19.18
C GLN A 100 10.45 7.84 18.61
N ARG A 101 10.40 6.50 18.56
CA ARG A 101 11.50 5.67 18.03
C ARG A 101 11.83 6.01 16.57
N LYS A 102 10.79 6.10 15.74
CA LYS A 102 10.93 6.48 14.33
C LYS A 102 11.44 7.92 14.21
N GLY A 103 10.89 8.81 15.02
CA GLY A 103 11.31 10.22 15.09
C GLY A 103 12.79 10.36 15.38
N ARG A 104 13.28 9.78 16.48
CA ARG A 104 14.71 9.78 16.84
C ARG A 104 15.59 9.15 15.75
N SER A 105 15.11 8.08 15.10
CA SER A 105 15.83 7.45 13.98
C SER A 105 16.00 8.42 12.81
N ILE A 106 14.92 9.09 12.38
CA ILE A 106 14.93 10.08 11.28
C ILE A 106 15.78 11.31 11.66
N MET A 107 15.66 11.81 12.87
CA MET A 107 16.53 12.89 13.36
C MET A 107 18.00 12.51 13.27
N LYS A 108 18.37 11.31 13.72
CA LYS A 108 19.76 10.80 13.67
C LYS A 108 20.27 10.59 12.26
N SER A 109 19.47 9.95 11.40
CA SER A 109 19.93 9.47 10.08
C SER A 109 19.79 10.49 8.96
N ASP A 110 18.87 11.48 9.09
CA ASP A 110 18.49 12.35 8.00
C ASP A 110 18.52 13.83 8.35
N VAL A 111 17.84 14.23 9.41
CA VAL A 111 17.67 15.67 9.74
C VAL A 111 18.99 16.25 10.26
N ARG A 112 19.59 15.67 11.29
CA ARG A 112 20.91 16.16 11.78
C ARG A 112 22.00 16.15 10.71
N PRO A 113 22.13 15.10 9.87
CA PRO A 113 23.07 15.14 8.74
C PRO A 113 22.75 16.23 7.71
N LEU A 114 21.49 16.59 7.47
CA LEU A 114 21.14 17.74 6.64
C LEU A 114 21.78 19.02 7.16
N PHE A 115 21.59 19.34 8.45
CA PHE A 115 22.12 20.54 9.07
C PHE A 115 23.67 20.53 9.12
N ARG A 116 24.30 19.41 9.45
CA ARG A 116 25.75 19.30 9.57
C ARG A 116 26.50 19.29 8.24
N ARG A 117 25.86 18.84 7.16
CA ARG A 117 26.51 18.65 5.85
C ARG A 117 26.20 19.69 4.80
N THR A 118 25.14 20.49 5.01
CA THR A 118 24.82 21.64 4.16
C THR A 118 25.59 22.84 4.70
N ALA A 119 26.51 23.42 3.92
CA ALA A 119 27.42 24.44 4.39
C ALA A 119 26.70 25.61 5.08
N VAL A 120 25.72 26.21 4.39
CA VAL A 120 24.95 27.34 4.91
C VAL A 120 24.15 27.05 6.19
N LEU A 121 23.77 25.78 6.42
CA LEU A 121 23.09 25.39 7.66
C LEU A 121 24.09 25.09 8.79
N ARG A 122 25.23 24.52 8.44
CA ARG A 122 26.29 24.23 9.42
C ARG A 122 26.83 25.50 10.08
N GLU A 123 26.96 26.57 9.32
CA GLU A 123 27.40 27.87 9.80
C GLU A 123 26.44 28.51 10.82
N LEU A 124 25.17 28.09 10.82
CA LEU A 124 24.17 28.57 11.76
C LEU A 124 24.11 27.75 13.07
N ILE A 125 24.90 26.67 13.18
CA ILE A 125 25.00 25.88 14.43
C ILE A 125 26.02 26.58 15.34
N GLY A 126 25.55 27.22 16.41
CA GLY A 126 26.42 27.94 17.34
C GLY A 126 27.22 27.02 18.25
N HIS A 127 26.58 25.97 18.79
CA HIS A 127 27.20 25.00 19.69
C HIS A 127 26.81 23.55 19.31
N GLN A 128 27.62 22.56 19.70
CA GLN A 128 27.35 21.15 19.38
C GLN A 128 26.04 20.64 20.00
N THR A 129 25.62 21.20 21.12
CA THR A 129 24.34 20.90 21.79
C THR A 129 23.11 21.48 21.09
N ASP A 130 23.29 22.40 20.14
CA ASP A 130 22.17 23.03 19.43
C ASP A 130 21.48 22.07 18.42
N ALA A 131 22.09 20.92 18.14
CA ALA A 131 21.53 19.91 17.25
C ALA A 131 21.39 18.55 17.97
N LEU A 132 20.39 18.44 18.84
CA LEU A 132 20.06 17.23 19.60
C LEU A 132 19.19 16.25 18.80
N LEU A 133 18.83 15.12 19.40
CA LEU A 133 18.00 14.09 18.75
C LEU A 133 16.51 14.46 18.71
N GLU A 134 16.06 15.35 19.58
CA GLU A 134 14.65 15.76 19.66
C GLU A 134 14.45 17.24 19.34
N SER A 135 15.54 18.04 19.30
CA SER A 135 15.46 19.45 18.97
C SER A 135 16.70 19.95 18.24
N ILE A 136 16.54 21.00 17.44
CA ILE A 136 17.61 21.76 16.79
C ILE A 136 17.30 23.24 17.00
N SER A 137 18.27 24.00 17.49
CA SER A 137 18.21 25.45 17.62
C SER A 137 19.37 26.09 16.87
N LEU A 138 19.13 27.17 16.15
CA LEU A 138 20.16 27.85 15.36
C LEU A 138 20.31 29.29 15.81
N VAL A 139 21.47 29.89 15.57
CA VAL A 139 21.79 31.26 16.00
C VAL A 139 20.93 32.35 15.33
N ASN A 140 20.25 32.01 14.22
CA ASN A 140 19.36 32.94 13.50
C ASN A 140 17.89 32.88 14.02
N GLY A 141 17.62 32.21 15.13
CA GLY A 141 16.31 32.13 15.74
C GLY A 141 15.43 30.98 15.20
N PHE A 142 15.92 30.15 14.30
CA PHE A 142 15.21 28.93 13.89
C PHE A 142 15.27 27.89 15.02
N SER A 143 14.12 27.25 15.27
CA SER A 143 14.06 26.05 16.11
C SER A 143 13.23 24.96 15.44
N LEU A 144 13.63 23.72 15.65
CA LEU A 144 12.90 22.53 15.20
C LEU A 144 12.73 21.57 16.37
N ASP A 145 11.49 21.25 16.72
CA ASP A 145 11.17 20.25 17.74
C ASP A 145 10.56 18.99 17.11
N LEU A 146 11.01 17.82 17.60
CA LEU A 146 10.45 16.53 17.23
C LEU A 146 9.22 16.24 18.09
N MET A 147 8.09 15.99 17.42
CA MET A 147 6.84 15.56 18.01
C MET A 147 6.45 14.15 17.51
N TRP A 148 5.56 13.48 18.27
CA TRP A 148 5.01 12.18 17.84
C TRP A 148 3.56 12.02 18.24
N SER A 149 2.77 11.38 17.36
CA SER A 149 1.31 11.35 17.44
C SER A 149 0.75 10.64 18.69
N GLY A 150 1.49 9.73 19.31
CA GLY A 150 1.05 8.96 20.48
C GLY A 150 1.22 9.66 21.84
N SER A 151 1.62 10.94 21.87
CA SER A 151 1.89 11.67 23.12
C SER A 151 1.26 13.06 23.13
N ALA A 152 0.20 13.22 23.91
CA ALA A 152 -0.42 14.51 24.16
C ALA A 152 0.59 15.55 24.67
N THR A 153 1.45 15.14 25.60
CA THR A 153 2.47 16.01 26.19
C THR A 153 3.48 16.52 25.17
N SER A 154 3.94 15.68 24.23
CA SER A 154 4.88 16.13 23.21
C SER A 154 4.25 17.15 22.25
N MET A 155 2.94 17.06 22.05
CA MET A 155 2.19 17.92 21.14
C MET A 155 1.66 19.20 21.80
N ALA A 156 1.74 19.31 23.13
CA ALA A 156 1.18 20.44 23.88
C ALA A 156 2.20 21.54 24.19
N ALA A 157 3.50 21.36 23.87
CA ALA A 157 4.57 22.13 24.51
C ALA A 157 4.70 23.59 24.03
N ASN A 158 4.77 23.84 22.72
CA ASN A 158 5.17 25.17 22.20
C ASN A 158 4.27 25.65 21.05
N PRO A 159 4.14 26.96 20.81
CA PRO A 159 3.60 27.52 19.57
C PRO A 159 4.63 27.41 18.45
N TYR A 160 4.17 27.10 17.23
CA TYR A 160 5.00 27.00 16.04
C TYR A 160 4.43 27.84 14.90
N GLN A 161 5.29 28.31 14.01
CA GLN A 161 4.86 28.92 12.75
C GLN A 161 4.65 27.86 11.66
N ARG A 162 5.40 26.76 11.72
CA ARG A 162 5.37 25.70 10.71
C ARG A 162 5.32 24.33 11.35
N CYS A 163 4.62 23.41 10.69
CA CYS A 163 4.60 22.01 11.08
C CYS A 163 4.68 21.10 9.84
N ILE A 164 5.53 20.08 9.90
CA ILE A 164 5.52 18.99 8.94
C ILE A 164 5.07 17.72 9.67
N ASN A 165 3.96 17.14 9.22
CA ASN A 165 3.43 15.87 9.68
C ASN A 165 3.75 14.81 8.62
N ASP A 166 4.72 13.91 8.85
CA ASP A 166 5.12 12.89 7.89
C ASP A 166 4.52 11.53 8.28
N GLU A 167 3.91 10.85 7.30
CA GLU A 167 3.20 9.59 7.42
C GLU A 167 1.93 9.66 8.29
N VAL A 168 1.07 10.66 8.04
CA VAL A 168 -0.13 10.92 8.86
C VAL A 168 -1.12 9.74 8.91
N ASP A 169 -1.21 8.89 7.90
CA ASP A 169 -2.05 7.69 7.92
C ASP A 169 -1.51 6.60 8.87
N LYS A 170 -0.28 6.76 9.35
CA LYS A 170 0.35 5.87 10.34
C LYS A 170 0.40 6.50 11.73
N PHE A 171 -0.23 7.64 11.92
CA PHE A 171 -0.34 8.26 13.22
C PHE A 171 -1.21 7.38 14.14
N GLU A 172 -0.79 7.25 15.38
CA GLU A 172 -1.57 6.54 16.38
C GLU A 172 -2.89 7.28 16.61
N PRO A 173 -4.03 6.58 16.60
CA PRO A 173 -5.31 7.19 16.96
C PRO A 173 -5.22 7.79 18.36
N TRP A 174 -5.73 9.01 18.50
CA TRP A 174 -5.73 9.70 19.78
C TRP A 174 -6.71 9.05 20.76
N THR A 175 -6.27 8.77 21.99
CA THR A 175 -7.08 8.11 23.01
C THR A 175 -7.69 9.05 24.06
N GLY A 176 -7.52 10.36 23.91
CA GLY A 176 -8.06 11.39 24.81
C GLY A 176 -9.37 11.99 24.31
N GLU A 177 -9.93 12.92 25.07
CA GLU A 177 -11.10 13.73 24.71
C GLU A 177 -10.78 14.82 23.65
N GLU A 178 -9.51 15.02 23.33
CA GLU A 178 -9.03 16.00 22.38
C GLU A 178 -9.09 15.50 20.92
N SER A 179 -8.93 16.42 19.98
CA SER A 179 -8.88 16.17 18.55
C SER A 179 -7.67 15.31 18.13
N ASP A 180 -7.71 14.78 16.89
CA ASP A 180 -6.60 13.97 16.35
C ASP A 180 -5.27 14.76 16.28
N ALA A 181 -4.15 14.03 16.13
CA ALA A 181 -2.81 14.60 16.14
C ALA A 181 -2.57 15.68 15.08
N VAL A 182 -3.21 15.60 13.89
CA VAL A 182 -3.08 16.61 12.83
C VAL A 182 -3.79 17.90 13.23
N ALA A 183 -4.99 17.79 13.81
CA ALA A 183 -5.71 18.96 14.32
C ALA A 183 -5.01 19.56 15.55
N ALA A 184 -4.42 18.74 16.42
CA ALA A 184 -3.62 19.21 17.54
C ALA A 184 -2.41 20.04 17.07
N THR A 185 -1.68 19.58 16.01
CA THR A 185 -0.58 20.37 15.42
C THR A 185 -1.07 21.64 14.73
N GLU A 186 -2.24 21.62 14.09
CA GLU A 186 -2.85 22.83 13.51
C GLU A 186 -3.15 23.88 14.60
N GLY A 187 -3.68 23.45 15.75
CA GLY A 187 -3.93 24.33 16.90
C GLY A 187 -2.66 25.03 17.43
N ARG A 188 -1.48 24.39 17.30
CA ARG A 188 -0.19 25.01 17.73
C ARG A 188 0.30 26.12 16.77
N LEU A 189 -0.30 26.24 15.60
CA LEU A 189 0.06 27.29 14.62
C LEU A 189 -0.73 28.59 14.81
N THR A 190 -1.74 28.61 15.68
CA THR A 190 -2.66 29.74 15.85
C THR A 190 -1.95 31.04 16.23
N ALA A 191 -0.84 30.98 17.00
CA ALA A 191 -0.08 32.18 17.38
C ALA A 191 0.59 32.89 16.17
N TYR A 192 0.69 32.22 15.02
CA TYR A 192 1.33 32.72 13.82
C TYR A 192 0.36 32.77 12.63
N GLU A 193 -0.90 33.08 12.86
CA GLU A 193 -2.00 32.92 11.90
C GLU A 193 -1.72 33.44 10.50
N GLU A 194 -1.10 34.62 10.37
CA GLU A 194 -0.79 35.24 9.07
C GLU A 194 0.32 34.53 8.27
N ARG A 195 1.18 33.76 8.94
CA ARG A 195 2.38 33.13 8.36
C ARG A 195 2.48 31.62 8.65
N ARG A 196 1.41 31.06 9.19
CA ARG A 196 1.36 29.64 9.52
C ARG A 196 1.36 28.76 8.26
N CYS A 197 2.00 27.60 8.35
CA CYS A 197 1.87 26.57 7.33
C CYS A 197 2.00 25.17 7.94
N GLN A 198 1.00 24.34 7.71
CA GLN A 198 1.01 22.92 8.05
C GLN A 198 1.20 22.08 6.76
N VAL A 199 2.17 21.19 6.76
CA VAL A 199 2.41 20.28 5.64
C VAL A 199 2.17 18.83 6.10
N ASN A 200 1.18 18.19 5.51
CA ASN A 200 0.80 16.81 5.81
C ASN A 200 1.20 15.89 4.67
N VAL A 201 1.93 14.82 4.98
CA VAL A 201 2.48 13.92 3.95
C VAL A 201 2.17 12.48 4.34
N SER A 202 1.60 11.72 3.42
CA SER A 202 1.45 10.26 3.60
C SER A 202 1.30 9.52 2.27
N THR A 203 1.57 8.23 2.31
CA THR A 203 0.99 7.25 1.42
C THR A 203 -0.43 6.98 1.93
N PRO A 204 -1.47 7.04 1.09
CA PRO A 204 -2.83 6.78 1.54
C PRO A 204 -3.01 5.33 1.99
N THR A 205 -4.01 5.11 2.80
CA THR A 205 -4.46 3.76 3.20
C THR A 205 -5.84 3.46 2.64
N THR A 206 -6.88 3.81 3.35
CA THR A 206 -8.28 3.65 2.90
C THR A 206 -8.93 5.00 2.64
N THR A 207 -10.15 5.00 2.13
CA THR A 207 -10.97 6.22 1.99
C THR A 207 -11.22 6.93 3.33
N ALA A 208 -11.13 6.22 4.46
CA ALA A 208 -11.16 6.77 5.80
C ALA A 208 -9.77 7.23 6.30
N GLY A 209 -8.70 7.01 5.54
CA GLY A 209 -7.34 7.44 5.89
C GLY A 209 -7.21 8.96 6.01
N LYS A 210 -6.36 9.40 6.95
CA LYS A 210 -6.26 10.83 7.30
C LYS A 210 -5.82 11.69 6.12
N ILE A 211 -4.81 11.25 5.35
CA ILE A 211 -4.33 12.04 4.20
C ILE A 211 -5.42 12.17 3.14
N HIS A 212 -6.20 11.11 2.90
CA HIS A 212 -7.29 11.16 1.95
C HIS A 212 -8.39 12.15 2.39
N GLN A 213 -8.76 12.15 3.68
CA GLN A 213 -9.70 13.12 4.23
C GLN A 213 -9.21 14.56 4.06
N LEU A 214 -7.92 14.83 4.36
CA LEU A 214 -7.30 16.13 4.17
C LEU A 214 -7.27 16.56 2.69
N MET A 215 -7.04 15.61 1.78
CA MET A 215 -7.14 15.85 0.34
C MET A 215 -8.57 16.24 -0.08
N GLN A 216 -9.60 15.59 0.47
CA GLN A 216 -11.01 15.95 0.19
C GLN A 216 -11.38 17.33 0.74
N GLN A 217 -10.77 17.73 1.84
CA GLN A 217 -10.97 19.05 2.47
C GLN A 217 -10.11 20.16 1.84
N SER A 218 -9.21 19.82 0.92
CA SER A 218 -8.34 20.80 0.27
C SER A 218 -9.15 21.70 -0.68
N THR A 219 -8.94 23.00 -0.56
CA THR A 219 -9.57 24.03 -1.41
C THR A 219 -9.17 23.86 -2.88
N VAL A 220 -7.90 23.52 -3.10
CA VAL A 220 -7.32 23.30 -4.42
C VAL A 220 -6.65 21.92 -4.43
N ARG A 221 -7.02 21.06 -5.38
CA ARG A 221 -6.42 19.74 -5.57
C ARG A 221 -5.61 19.73 -6.86
N LEU A 222 -4.34 19.45 -6.75
CA LEU A 222 -3.39 19.46 -7.85
C LEU A 222 -2.92 18.05 -8.19
N GLU A 223 -2.84 17.78 -9.48
CA GLU A 223 -2.29 16.56 -10.05
C GLU A 223 -1.12 16.89 -10.95
N TRP A 224 -0.11 16.03 -11.00
CA TRP A 224 0.99 16.18 -11.93
C TRP A 224 0.52 15.81 -13.33
N GLN A 225 0.30 16.82 -14.17
CA GLN A 225 -0.07 16.65 -15.55
C GLN A 225 1.14 16.75 -16.47
N VAL A 226 1.15 15.92 -17.49
CA VAL A 226 2.27 15.83 -18.44
C VAL A 226 1.78 16.01 -19.88
N PRO A 227 2.55 16.68 -20.75
CA PRO A 227 2.15 16.84 -22.14
C PRO A 227 2.33 15.52 -22.90
N CYS A 228 1.35 15.16 -23.71
CA CYS A 228 1.48 14.04 -24.61
C CYS A 228 2.52 14.35 -25.71
N PRO A 229 3.50 13.47 -25.99
CA PRO A 229 4.50 13.72 -27.02
C PRO A 229 3.93 13.71 -28.45
N HIS A 230 2.70 13.24 -28.65
CA HIS A 230 2.05 13.18 -29.97
C HIS A 230 1.14 14.38 -30.22
N CYS A 231 0.26 14.72 -29.28
CA CYS A 231 -0.73 15.80 -29.48
C CYS A 231 -0.49 17.05 -28.62
N GLY A 232 0.53 17.06 -27.75
CA GLY A 232 0.86 18.18 -26.88
C GLY A 232 -0.11 18.44 -25.71
N ARG A 233 -1.30 17.82 -25.71
CA ARG A 233 -2.29 18.01 -24.64
C ARG A 233 -1.81 17.47 -23.30
N PHE A 234 -2.05 18.21 -22.23
CA PHE A 234 -1.71 17.81 -20.88
C PHE A 234 -2.71 16.79 -20.30
N GLN A 235 -2.20 15.83 -19.57
CA GLN A 235 -2.99 14.79 -18.91
C GLN A 235 -2.31 14.30 -17.63
N ALA A 236 -3.10 13.97 -16.62
CA ALA A 236 -2.61 13.18 -15.48
C ALA A 236 -2.47 11.72 -15.89
N LEU A 237 -1.38 11.08 -15.44
CA LEU A 237 -1.19 9.66 -15.70
C LEU A 237 -2.07 8.83 -14.75
N ARG A 238 -3.00 8.06 -15.31
CA ARG A 238 -3.91 7.15 -14.60
C ARG A 238 -3.55 5.71 -14.91
N TRP A 239 -3.82 4.81 -13.98
CA TRP A 239 -3.56 3.39 -14.15
C TRP A 239 -4.21 2.82 -15.42
N ALA A 240 -5.46 3.18 -15.70
CA ALA A 240 -6.20 2.73 -16.88
C ALA A 240 -5.52 3.04 -18.23
N GLY A 241 -4.65 4.06 -18.27
CA GLY A 241 -3.88 4.41 -19.46
C GLY A 241 -2.64 3.53 -19.67
N LEU A 242 -2.17 2.80 -18.67
CA LEU A 242 -1.05 1.88 -18.81
C LEU A 242 -1.54 0.59 -19.49
N LYS A 243 -0.90 0.24 -20.60
CA LYS A 243 -1.23 -0.93 -21.41
C LYS A 243 0.02 -1.79 -21.58
N TRP A 244 -0.19 -3.07 -21.81
CA TRP A 244 0.89 -4.03 -22.06
C TRP A 244 0.50 -5.07 -23.07
N MET A 245 1.51 -5.74 -23.61
CA MET A 245 1.34 -6.83 -24.56
C MET A 245 1.00 -8.10 -23.78
N ASP A 246 -0.20 -8.63 -23.97
CA ASP A 246 -0.58 -9.99 -23.61
C ASP A 246 -0.63 -10.86 -24.88
N LEU A 247 -0.94 -12.14 -24.73
CA LEU A 247 -0.96 -13.08 -25.84
C LEU A 247 -1.96 -12.66 -26.94
N GLN A 248 -3.16 -12.25 -26.55
CA GLN A 248 -4.19 -11.78 -27.48
C GLN A 248 -3.73 -10.51 -28.21
N ALA A 249 -3.19 -9.53 -27.47
CA ALA A 249 -2.67 -8.32 -28.07
C ALA A 249 -1.55 -8.63 -29.08
N ALA A 250 -0.62 -9.52 -28.73
CA ALA A 250 0.48 -9.91 -29.61
C ALA A 250 -0.01 -10.56 -30.91
N GLN A 251 -1.01 -11.44 -30.82
CA GLN A 251 -1.60 -12.11 -32.00
C GLN A 251 -2.30 -11.13 -32.93
N VAL A 252 -3.11 -10.21 -32.37
CA VAL A 252 -3.81 -9.17 -33.18
C VAL A 252 -2.80 -8.22 -33.83
N HIS A 253 -1.75 -7.83 -33.08
CA HIS A 253 -0.67 -7.02 -33.63
C HIS A 253 0.11 -7.72 -34.75
N LEU A 254 0.37 -9.02 -34.61
CA LEU A 254 1.06 -9.81 -35.62
C LEU A 254 0.24 -9.86 -36.90
N ALA A 255 -1.04 -10.20 -36.80
CA ALA A 255 -1.93 -10.28 -37.98
C ALA A 255 -1.99 -8.95 -38.73
N ALA A 256 -2.16 -7.83 -38.00
CA ALA A 256 -2.20 -6.49 -38.62
C ALA A 256 -0.87 -6.07 -39.25
N ALA A 257 0.26 -6.41 -38.59
CA ALA A 257 1.59 -6.11 -39.12
C ALA A 257 1.94 -6.92 -40.40
N GLU A 258 1.57 -8.21 -40.43
CA GLU A 258 1.74 -9.07 -41.58
C GLU A 258 0.87 -8.64 -42.77
N ALA A 259 -0.40 -8.25 -42.51
CA ALA A 259 -1.29 -7.71 -43.53
C ALA A 259 -0.74 -6.39 -44.13
N ALA A 260 -0.19 -5.52 -43.29
CA ALA A 260 0.45 -4.28 -43.74
C ALA A 260 1.68 -4.55 -44.58
N ALA A 261 2.55 -5.47 -44.17
CA ALA A 261 3.74 -5.87 -44.94
C ALA A 261 3.40 -6.48 -46.31
N ALA A 262 2.40 -7.36 -46.34
CA ALA A 262 1.90 -7.96 -47.59
C ALA A 262 1.28 -6.91 -48.53
N GLY A 263 0.64 -5.86 -47.97
CA GLY A 263 0.10 -4.73 -48.75
C GLY A 263 1.11 -3.64 -49.09
N GLY A 264 2.42 -3.85 -48.85
CA GLY A 264 3.47 -2.86 -49.14
C GLY A 264 3.42 -1.60 -48.26
N LYS A 265 2.70 -1.63 -47.14
CA LYS A 265 2.59 -0.55 -46.16
C LYS A 265 3.68 -0.67 -45.10
N THR A 266 4.10 0.44 -44.56
CA THR A 266 5.07 0.50 -43.43
C THR A 266 4.43 0.84 -42.10
N GLY A 267 3.10 0.68 -41.97
CA GLY A 267 2.38 0.96 -40.73
C GLY A 267 1.05 0.25 -40.63
N TYR A 268 0.58 0.03 -39.42
CA TYR A 268 -0.72 -0.58 -39.12
C TYR A 268 -1.31 0.03 -37.85
N ALA A 269 -2.60 -0.19 -37.61
CA ALA A 269 -3.28 0.30 -36.40
C ALA A 269 -4.05 -0.84 -35.74
N VAL A 270 -3.94 -0.88 -34.38
CA VAL A 270 -4.67 -1.80 -33.53
C VAL A 270 -5.23 -1.00 -32.35
N GLY A 271 -6.51 -1.12 -32.09
CA GLY A 271 -7.22 -0.43 -31.02
C GLY A 271 -7.78 -1.38 -29.97
N TRP A 272 -7.99 -0.85 -28.77
CA TRP A 272 -8.72 -1.55 -27.71
C TRP A 272 -10.23 -1.26 -27.84
N ASP A 273 -11.05 -2.30 -27.92
CA ASP A 273 -12.50 -2.18 -27.87
C ASP A 273 -12.99 -2.28 -26.42
N GLU A 274 -13.43 -1.17 -25.85
CA GLU A 274 -13.87 -1.09 -24.47
C GLU A 274 -15.16 -1.89 -24.20
N ASN A 275 -16.07 -1.95 -25.21
CA ASN A 275 -17.32 -2.69 -25.08
C ASN A 275 -17.13 -4.20 -25.11
N ARG A 276 -16.22 -4.67 -25.98
CA ARG A 276 -15.89 -6.09 -26.12
C ARG A 276 -14.71 -6.51 -25.24
N ARG A 277 -14.00 -5.55 -24.65
CA ARG A 277 -12.79 -5.75 -23.82
C ARG A 277 -11.73 -6.62 -24.54
N CYS A 278 -11.50 -6.34 -25.83
CA CYS A 278 -10.53 -7.07 -26.64
C CYS A 278 -9.77 -6.12 -27.57
N TRP A 279 -8.60 -6.56 -27.99
CA TRP A 279 -7.84 -5.92 -29.05
C TRP A 279 -8.45 -6.25 -30.42
N LYS A 280 -8.52 -5.27 -31.30
CA LYS A 280 -8.94 -5.46 -32.70
C LYS A 280 -8.15 -4.57 -33.63
N GLU A 281 -8.09 -4.96 -34.89
CA GLU A 281 -7.57 -4.11 -35.96
C GLU A 281 -8.42 -2.84 -36.05
N ALA A 282 -7.79 -1.66 -36.08
CA ALA A 282 -8.48 -0.39 -36.23
C ALA A 282 -8.72 -0.10 -37.71
N VAL A 283 -9.97 0.14 -38.06
CA VAL A 283 -10.36 0.46 -39.42
C VAL A 283 -9.86 1.85 -39.86
N ASP A 284 -9.73 2.77 -38.86
CA ASP A 284 -9.18 4.11 -39.08
C ASP A 284 -7.82 4.25 -38.36
N PRO A 285 -6.71 4.42 -39.12
CA PRO A 285 -5.40 4.65 -38.51
C PRO A 285 -5.32 5.91 -37.66
N ALA A 286 -6.22 6.89 -37.84
CA ALA A 286 -6.28 8.10 -37.05
C ALA A 286 -7.06 7.89 -35.72
N ALA A 287 -7.92 6.86 -35.65
CA ALA A 287 -8.72 6.54 -34.46
C ALA A 287 -8.06 5.50 -33.54
N GLY A 288 -6.92 4.94 -33.91
CA GLY A 288 -6.22 3.91 -33.16
C GLY A 288 -4.76 4.28 -32.87
N SER A 289 -4.12 3.48 -32.04
CA SER A 289 -2.68 3.57 -31.79
C SER A 289 -1.88 3.06 -32.98
N GLY A 290 -1.84 3.81 -34.08
CA GLY A 290 -1.07 3.48 -35.28
C GLY A 290 0.42 3.35 -34.97
N LEU A 291 1.03 2.28 -35.44
CA LEU A 291 2.48 2.08 -35.50
C LEU A 291 2.97 2.27 -36.90
N THR A 292 3.90 3.20 -37.10
CA THR A 292 4.56 3.44 -38.36
C THR A 292 6.05 3.15 -38.23
N PHE A 293 6.63 2.55 -39.26
CA PHE A 293 8.04 2.19 -39.33
C PHE A 293 8.72 2.98 -40.43
N PRO A 294 10.00 3.34 -40.30
CA PRO A 294 10.72 4.11 -41.31
C PRO A 294 10.79 3.42 -42.67
N ASP A 295 10.87 2.10 -42.66
CA ASP A 295 11.00 1.28 -43.86
C ASP A 295 10.43 -0.14 -43.64
N PRO A 296 10.29 -0.95 -44.73
CA PRO A 296 9.81 -2.33 -44.65
C PRO A 296 10.70 -3.26 -43.82
N ILE A 297 12.01 -2.97 -43.71
CA ILE A 297 12.95 -3.80 -42.93
C ILE A 297 12.64 -3.68 -41.44
N GLU A 298 12.40 -2.46 -40.95
CA GLU A 298 12.02 -2.22 -39.55
C GLU A 298 10.65 -2.83 -39.23
N LEU A 299 9.68 -2.78 -40.17
CA LEU A 299 8.42 -3.51 -40.00
C LEU A 299 8.67 -5.03 -39.96
N GLY A 300 9.54 -5.57 -40.78
CA GLY A 300 9.92 -6.99 -40.75
C GLY A 300 10.59 -7.42 -39.45
N ARG A 301 11.46 -6.56 -38.89
CA ARG A 301 12.04 -6.78 -37.53
C ARG A 301 10.96 -6.80 -36.45
N HIS A 302 9.98 -5.92 -36.57
CA HIS A 302 8.85 -5.87 -35.61
C HIS A 302 7.98 -7.11 -35.71
N VAL A 303 7.67 -7.61 -36.92
CA VAL A 303 6.98 -8.89 -37.15
C VAL A 303 7.74 -10.05 -36.49
N ALA A 304 9.05 -10.12 -36.68
CA ALA A 304 9.88 -11.14 -36.08
C ALA A 304 9.90 -11.05 -34.53
N TRP A 305 9.87 -9.83 -34.00
CA TRP A 305 9.75 -9.60 -32.54
C TRP A 305 8.38 -10.06 -32.03
N LEU A 306 7.27 -9.75 -32.69
CA LEU A 306 5.92 -10.19 -32.31
C LEU A 306 5.80 -11.72 -32.29
N ARG A 307 6.38 -12.42 -33.26
CA ARG A 307 6.41 -13.89 -33.28
C ARG A 307 7.11 -14.45 -32.05
N ARG A 308 8.30 -13.93 -31.73
CA ARG A 308 9.01 -14.33 -30.48
C ARG A 308 8.22 -13.98 -29.21
N MET A 309 7.51 -12.84 -29.20
CA MET A 309 6.64 -12.47 -28.07
C MET A 309 5.50 -13.46 -27.89
N ILE A 310 4.85 -13.90 -28.98
CA ILE A 310 3.77 -14.90 -28.93
C ILE A 310 4.28 -16.23 -28.36
N GLU A 311 5.47 -16.70 -28.77
CA GLU A 311 6.08 -17.91 -28.20
C GLU A 311 6.30 -17.77 -26.70
N ARG A 312 6.88 -16.65 -26.26
CA ARG A 312 7.16 -16.40 -24.82
C ARG A 312 5.90 -16.20 -23.99
N LEU A 313 4.90 -15.49 -24.53
CA LEU A 313 3.62 -15.27 -23.86
C LEU A 313 2.77 -16.55 -23.85
N GLY A 314 2.87 -17.40 -24.89
CA GLY A 314 2.21 -18.70 -24.92
C GLY A 314 2.85 -19.73 -23.98
N ALA A 315 4.13 -19.56 -23.64
CA ALA A 315 4.83 -20.34 -22.63
C ALA A 315 4.60 -19.82 -21.20
N ALA A 316 4.05 -18.63 -21.04
CA ALA A 316 3.71 -18.05 -19.73
C ALA A 316 2.38 -18.65 -19.23
N GLU A 317 2.46 -19.64 -18.34
CA GLU A 317 1.30 -20.39 -17.85
C GLU A 317 0.38 -19.55 -16.95
N ASP A 318 0.94 -18.49 -16.33
CA ASP A 318 0.24 -17.68 -15.34
C ASP A 318 0.56 -16.17 -15.44
N ARG A 319 -0.02 -15.41 -14.55
CA ARG A 319 0.21 -13.96 -14.43
C ARG A 319 1.64 -13.61 -14.02
N SER A 320 2.31 -14.47 -13.27
CA SER A 320 3.70 -14.26 -12.87
C SER A 320 4.62 -14.44 -14.07
N GLY A 321 4.42 -15.47 -14.87
CA GLY A 321 5.13 -15.67 -16.13
C GLY A 321 4.95 -14.51 -17.11
N LEU A 322 3.71 -14.00 -17.24
CA LEU A 322 3.44 -12.79 -18.02
C LEU A 322 4.21 -11.58 -17.48
N ALA A 323 4.21 -11.37 -16.16
CA ALA A 323 4.95 -10.28 -15.53
C ALA A 323 6.46 -10.36 -15.83
N ASP A 324 7.04 -11.56 -15.84
CA ASP A 324 8.46 -11.78 -16.14
C ASP A 324 8.79 -11.50 -17.61
N VAL A 325 7.90 -11.89 -18.53
CA VAL A 325 8.03 -11.52 -19.95
C VAL A 325 8.01 -10.00 -20.10
N LEU A 326 7.08 -9.28 -19.47
CA LEU A 326 7.02 -7.82 -19.51
C LEU A 326 8.26 -7.16 -18.88
N ALA A 327 8.81 -7.74 -17.82
CA ALA A 327 10.03 -7.24 -17.19
C ALA A 327 11.26 -7.38 -18.09
N ALA A 328 11.33 -8.43 -18.89
CA ALA A 328 12.40 -8.64 -19.86
C ALA A 328 12.29 -7.70 -21.08
N GLU A 329 11.06 -7.43 -21.55
CA GLU A 329 10.75 -6.61 -22.75
C GLU A 329 10.42 -5.15 -22.40
N ARG A 330 11.17 -4.55 -21.49
CA ARG A 330 10.90 -3.26 -20.79
C ARG A 330 10.39 -2.13 -21.66
N GLU A 331 10.95 -1.96 -22.87
CA GLU A 331 10.72 -0.78 -23.69
C GLU A 331 9.64 -0.99 -24.76
N ALA A 332 9.39 -2.24 -25.16
CA ALA A 332 8.53 -2.56 -26.30
C ALA A 332 7.16 -3.11 -25.88
N ALA A 333 7.12 -3.90 -24.79
CA ALA A 333 5.91 -4.62 -24.39
C ALA A 333 4.96 -3.83 -23.49
N VAL A 334 5.34 -2.62 -23.03
CA VAL A 334 4.51 -1.79 -22.13
C VAL A 334 4.51 -0.35 -22.66
N TRP A 335 3.34 0.27 -22.73
CA TRP A 335 3.19 1.67 -23.15
C TRP A 335 2.07 2.36 -22.38
N TYR A 336 2.05 3.67 -22.40
CA TYR A 336 0.94 4.48 -21.92
C TYR A 336 0.11 4.98 -23.10
N GLU A 337 -1.20 4.79 -23.07
CA GLU A 337 -2.12 5.31 -24.09
C GLU A 337 -2.62 6.70 -23.71
N CYS A 338 -2.41 7.67 -24.58
CA CYS A 338 -2.91 9.02 -24.37
C CYS A 338 -4.45 9.06 -24.40
N ARG A 339 -5.06 9.61 -23.37
CA ARG A 339 -6.52 9.71 -23.29
C ARG A 339 -7.15 10.61 -24.36
N HIS A 340 -6.36 11.50 -24.97
CA HIS A 340 -6.87 12.47 -25.95
C HIS A 340 -6.73 12.00 -27.41
N CYS A 341 -5.55 11.50 -27.78
CA CYS A 341 -5.27 11.11 -29.17
C CYS A 341 -5.08 9.60 -29.33
N ARG A 342 -5.20 8.82 -28.25
CA ARG A 342 -4.95 7.37 -28.22
C ARG A 342 -3.55 6.95 -28.68
N GLY A 343 -2.64 7.91 -28.92
CA GLY A 343 -1.26 7.65 -29.30
C GLY A 343 -0.50 6.91 -28.21
N ARG A 344 0.36 5.97 -28.62
CA ARG A 344 1.18 5.14 -27.72
C ARG A 344 2.42 5.90 -27.26
N ILE A 345 2.57 6.08 -25.99
CA ILE A 345 3.72 6.70 -25.35
C ILE A 345 4.59 5.59 -24.78
N PHE A 346 5.76 5.39 -25.33
CA PHE A 346 6.68 4.34 -24.89
C PHE A 346 7.55 4.81 -23.70
N PRO A 347 8.10 3.87 -22.90
CA PRO A 347 8.92 4.21 -21.73
C PRO A 347 10.09 5.15 -22.04
N ARG A 348 10.69 5.07 -23.22
CA ARG A 348 11.77 5.99 -23.67
C ARG A 348 11.35 7.47 -23.71
N GLN A 349 10.05 7.75 -23.93
CA GLN A 349 9.50 9.11 -23.96
C GLN A 349 9.12 9.64 -22.57
N LYS A 350 9.00 8.74 -21.57
CA LYS A 350 8.55 9.05 -20.22
C LYS A 350 9.36 10.18 -19.58
N ALA A 351 10.68 10.12 -19.66
CA ALA A 351 11.53 11.07 -18.95
C ALA A 351 11.35 12.51 -19.44
N ALA A 352 11.29 12.70 -20.75
CA ALA A 352 11.05 14.02 -21.35
C ALA A 352 9.66 14.55 -20.98
N MET A 353 8.65 13.70 -21.11
CA MET A 353 7.26 14.01 -20.78
C MET A 353 7.09 14.42 -19.30
N ILE A 354 7.66 13.64 -18.36
CA ILE A 354 7.57 13.95 -16.91
C ILE A 354 8.30 15.24 -16.58
N ARG A 355 9.45 15.54 -17.22
CA ARG A 355 10.18 16.79 -17.00
C ARG A 355 9.47 18.02 -17.52
N ALA A 356 8.64 17.87 -18.54
CA ALA A 356 7.79 18.93 -19.09
C ALA A 356 6.42 19.03 -18.41
N GLY A 357 6.21 18.29 -17.32
CA GLY A 357 4.97 18.30 -16.56
C GLY A 357 4.77 19.56 -15.74
N ARG A 358 3.55 19.71 -15.23
CA ARG A 358 3.13 20.80 -14.36
C ARG A 358 2.08 20.35 -13.37
N TRP A 359 1.99 21.04 -12.24
CA TRP A 359 0.87 20.85 -11.33
C TRP A 359 -0.37 21.58 -11.87
N SER A 360 -1.52 20.92 -11.90
CA SER A 360 -2.76 21.49 -12.38
C SER A 360 -3.96 20.86 -11.67
N GLY A 361 -4.97 21.65 -11.39
CA GLY A 361 -6.23 21.20 -10.80
C GLY A 361 -7.36 21.12 -11.82
N PRO A 362 -8.46 20.39 -11.51
CA PRO A 362 -9.63 20.26 -12.38
C PRO A 362 -10.37 21.59 -12.57
N ASP A 363 -10.24 22.53 -11.64
CA ASP A 363 -10.94 23.82 -11.62
C ASP A 363 -10.23 24.90 -12.45
N GLY A 364 -9.38 24.51 -13.39
CA GLY A 364 -8.66 25.46 -14.24
C GLY A 364 -7.48 26.15 -13.58
N TYR A 365 -7.12 25.80 -12.33
CA TYR A 365 -5.87 26.20 -11.72
C TYR A 365 -4.72 25.57 -12.49
N VAL A 366 -4.14 26.31 -13.39
CA VAL A 366 -2.93 25.91 -14.10
C VAL A 366 -1.76 26.47 -13.33
N THR A 367 -0.92 25.59 -12.84
CA THR A 367 0.39 26.01 -12.40
C THR A 367 1.27 26.14 -13.64
N ASP A 368 1.96 27.26 -13.77
CA ASP A 368 3.17 27.24 -14.55
C ASP A 368 4.14 26.22 -13.90
N PHE A 369 5.34 26.09 -14.43
CA PHE A 369 6.36 25.21 -13.85
C PHE A 369 6.60 25.43 -12.33
N TRP A 370 6.04 26.48 -11.72
CA TRP A 370 6.33 27.01 -10.40
C TRP A 370 5.13 27.10 -9.45
N GLY A 371 3.94 26.95 -9.93
CA GLY A 371 2.73 27.10 -9.10
C GLY A 371 1.58 27.76 -9.86
N ALA A 372 0.38 27.72 -9.29
CA ALA A 372 -0.82 28.27 -9.91
C ALA A 372 -0.74 29.78 -10.09
N ARG A 373 -1.20 30.22 -11.23
CA ARG A 373 -1.41 31.66 -11.47
C ARG A 373 -2.76 32.10 -10.91
N HIS A 374 -2.74 32.80 -9.79
CA HIS A 374 -3.64 33.90 -9.54
C HIS A 374 -2.84 35.19 -9.77
N GLU A 375 -2.91 35.70 -10.97
CA GLU A 375 -2.41 37.05 -11.23
C GLU A 375 -3.46 38.03 -10.69
N ASP A 376 -3.09 38.84 -9.72
CA ASP A 376 -3.85 40.06 -9.40
C ASP A 376 -3.65 41.13 -10.52
N ALA A 377 -4.29 42.27 -10.38
CA ALA A 377 -4.19 43.35 -11.36
C ALA A 377 -2.73 43.84 -11.58
N GLU A 378 -1.84 43.58 -10.63
CA GLU A 378 -0.41 43.89 -10.65
C GLU A 378 0.47 42.76 -11.20
N GLY A 379 -0.12 41.61 -11.63
CA GLY A 379 0.61 40.45 -12.13
C GLY A 379 1.33 39.65 -11.05
N VAL A 380 0.96 39.81 -9.78
CA VAL A 380 1.55 39.12 -8.65
C VAL A 380 0.80 37.82 -8.39
N LEU A 381 1.53 36.70 -8.32
CA LEU A 381 0.99 35.40 -7.96
C LEU A 381 0.61 35.36 -6.47
N ARG A 382 -0.66 35.34 -6.17
CA ARG A 382 -1.18 35.19 -4.81
C ARG A 382 -2.18 34.04 -4.73
N TRP A 383 -2.09 33.26 -3.64
CA TRP A 383 -3.14 32.33 -3.28
C TRP A 383 -4.23 33.08 -2.48
N PRO A 384 -5.50 32.73 -2.61
CA PRO A 384 -6.52 33.19 -1.69
C PRO A 384 -6.10 32.93 -0.23
N TRP A 385 -6.48 33.81 0.67
CA TRP A 385 -6.22 33.62 2.10
C TRP A 385 -6.79 32.29 2.59
N GLU A 386 -6.06 31.60 3.48
CA GLU A 386 -6.39 30.28 4.00
C GLU A 386 -6.51 29.15 2.96
N THR A 387 -5.76 29.25 1.88
CA THR A 387 -5.77 28.19 0.88
C THR A 387 -5.16 26.90 1.42
N ARG A 388 -5.92 25.82 1.33
CA ARG A 388 -5.51 24.44 1.63
C ARG A 388 -5.26 23.73 0.31
N ILE A 389 -4.04 23.29 0.06
CA ILE A 389 -3.63 22.68 -1.21
C ILE A 389 -3.41 21.20 -1.04
N GLY A 390 -4.02 20.42 -1.92
CA GLY A 390 -3.79 18.99 -2.04
C GLY A 390 -2.91 18.67 -3.25
N PHE A 391 -1.92 17.80 -3.08
CA PHE A 391 -1.10 17.24 -4.15
C PHE A 391 -1.30 15.73 -4.21
N GLN A 392 -1.65 15.19 -5.38
CA GLN A 392 -1.70 13.75 -5.59
C GLN A 392 -0.68 13.35 -6.67
N ILE A 393 0.12 12.30 -6.37
CA ILE A 393 1.11 11.81 -7.32
C ILE A 393 1.39 10.31 -7.17
N SER A 394 1.21 9.59 -8.28
CA SER A 394 1.45 8.15 -8.38
C SER A 394 2.88 7.82 -8.83
N ALA A 395 3.27 6.55 -8.65
CA ALA A 395 4.55 6.03 -9.15
C ALA A 395 4.63 5.99 -10.68
N LEU A 396 3.53 6.17 -11.40
CA LEU A 396 3.53 6.35 -12.86
C LEU A 396 4.41 7.53 -13.30
N CYS A 397 4.47 8.58 -12.48
CA CYS A 397 5.29 9.77 -12.71
C CYS A 397 6.74 9.62 -12.24
N CYS A 398 7.08 8.57 -11.51
CA CYS A 398 8.43 8.37 -10.96
C CYS A 398 9.42 7.94 -12.04
N LEU A 399 10.51 8.69 -12.24
CA LEU A 399 11.48 8.46 -13.31
C LEU A 399 12.32 7.18 -13.12
N TRP A 400 12.45 6.68 -11.90
CA TRP A 400 13.23 5.46 -11.57
C TRP A 400 12.37 4.22 -11.37
N VAL A 401 11.06 4.32 -11.56
CA VAL A 401 10.14 3.18 -11.57
C VAL A 401 9.71 2.93 -13.02
N HIS A 402 10.11 1.82 -13.59
CA HIS A 402 9.71 1.43 -14.95
C HIS A 402 8.23 1.05 -14.99
N TRP A 403 7.54 1.40 -16.07
CA TRP A 403 6.14 1.03 -16.26
C TRP A 403 5.93 -0.48 -16.36
N SER A 404 6.88 -1.21 -16.95
CA SER A 404 6.86 -2.68 -16.98
C SER A 404 6.89 -3.30 -15.58
N ARG A 405 7.65 -2.70 -14.64
CA ARG A 405 7.64 -3.13 -13.26
C ARG A 405 6.26 -2.93 -12.61
N LEU A 406 5.62 -1.79 -12.84
CA LEU A 406 4.27 -1.52 -12.32
C LEU A 406 3.25 -2.50 -12.91
N ALA A 407 3.32 -2.78 -14.22
CA ALA A 407 2.47 -3.79 -14.85
C ALA A 407 2.67 -5.18 -14.24
N GLY A 408 3.92 -5.59 -14.01
CA GLY A 408 4.25 -6.86 -13.37
C GLY A 408 3.77 -6.94 -11.91
N GLU A 409 3.97 -5.88 -11.11
CA GLU A 409 3.46 -5.83 -9.73
C GLU A 409 1.93 -5.89 -9.70
N TRP A 410 1.24 -5.22 -10.63
CA TRP A 410 -0.21 -5.32 -10.78
C TRP A 410 -0.66 -6.74 -11.11
N LEU A 411 -0.05 -7.38 -12.10
CA LEU A 411 -0.41 -8.74 -12.50
C LEU A 411 -0.27 -9.73 -11.33
N ARG A 412 0.82 -9.62 -10.57
CA ARG A 412 1.04 -10.47 -9.38
C ARG A 412 0.09 -10.15 -8.22
N SER A 413 -0.44 -8.92 -8.15
CA SER A 413 -1.38 -8.54 -7.09
C SER A 413 -2.82 -9.05 -7.34
N GLN A 414 -3.11 -9.52 -8.57
CA GLN A 414 -4.44 -10.01 -8.90
C GLN A 414 -4.69 -11.34 -8.20
N GLY A 415 -5.78 -11.40 -7.44
CA GLY A 415 -6.13 -12.57 -6.63
C GLY A 415 -5.56 -12.53 -5.21
N ASP A 416 -4.71 -11.57 -4.87
CA ASP A 416 -4.23 -11.33 -3.50
C ASP A 416 -4.73 -9.94 -3.04
N PRO A 417 -5.76 -9.86 -2.17
CA PRO A 417 -6.32 -8.59 -1.71
C PRO A 417 -5.31 -7.69 -1.01
N ALA A 418 -4.35 -8.25 -0.25
CA ALA A 418 -3.34 -7.46 0.45
C ALA A 418 -2.30 -6.90 -0.52
N ALA A 419 -1.87 -7.69 -1.52
CA ALA A 419 -0.98 -7.20 -2.56
C ALA A 419 -1.67 -6.12 -3.42
N LEU A 420 -2.97 -6.29 -3.72
CA LEU A 420 -3.76 -5.28 -4.43
C LEU A 420 -3.92 -3.99 -3.60
N PHE A 421 -4.21 -4.11 -2.30
CA PHE A 421 -4.23 -2.97 -1.37
C PHE A 421 -2.88 -2.24 -1.41
N PHE A 422 -1.77 -2.98 -1.25
CA PHE A 422 -0.42 -2.39 -1.29
C PHE A 422 -0.14 -1.71 -2.64
N PHE A 423 -0.48 -2.35 -3.75
CA PHE A 423 -0.27 -1.76 -5.09
C PHE A 423 -1.04 -0.46 -5.25
N THR A 424 -2.33 -0.45 -4.91
CA THR A 424 -3.21 0.72 -5.03
C THR A 424 -2.71 1.88 -4.16
N THR A 425 -2.43 1.63 -2.89
CA THR A 425 -2.03 2.67 -1.95
C THR A 425 -0.59 3.12 -2.15
N PHE A 426 0.34 2.17 -2.29
CA PHE A 426 1.78 2.46 -2.32
C PHE A 426 2.29 2.86 -3.72
N ARG A 427 1.68 2.32 -4.82
CA ARG A 427 2.10 2.64 -6.20
C ARG A 427 1.23 3.69 -6.86
N LEU A 428 -0.09 3.60 -6.71
CA LEU A 428 -0.99 4.53 -7.37
C LEU A 428 -1.24 5.80 -6.54
N ALA A 429 -0.94 5.79 -5.25
CA ALA A 429 -1.33 6.85 -4.32
C ALA A 429 -2.84 7.09 -4.34
N GLU A 430 -3.60 6.03 -4.41
CA GLU A 430 -5.05 6.03 -4.37
C GLU A 430 -5.51 5.38 -3.07
N ALA A 431 -6.48 5.99 -2.40
CA ALA A 431 -7.10 5.41 -1.23
C ALA A 431 -7.85 4.14 -1.62
N PHE A 432 -7.62 3.06 -0.87
CA PHE A 432 -8.27 1.79 -1.16
C PHE A 432 -9.68 1.76 -0.57
N GLU A 433 -10.65 1.37 -1.38
CA GLU A 433 -12.02 1.18 -0.94
C GLU A 433 -12.34 -0.31 -0.83
N PHE A 434 -12.64 -0.76 0.38
CA PHE A 434 -13.20 -2.08 0.59
C PHE A 434 -14.69 -2.04 0.23
N ARG A 435 -15.08 -2.78 -0.80
CA ARG A 435 -16.45 -2.72 -1.34
C ARG A 435 -17.45 -3.49 -0.50
N THR A 436 -17.01 -4.56 0.16
CA THR A 436 -17.90 -5.44 0.92
C THR A 436 -18.16 -4.89 2.32
N ARG A 437 -19.38 -4.42 2.55
CA ARG A 437 -19.79 -3.87 3.85
C ARG A 437 -20.46 -4.88 4.78
N ARG A 438 -20.97 -5.99 4.25
CA ARG A 438 -21.56 -7.11 5.01
C ARG A 438 -21.60 -8.36 4.15
N ILE A 439 -21.68 -9.52 4.80
CA ILE A 439 -21.86 -10.82 4.14
C ILE A 439 -23.30 -11.28 4.45
N PRO A 440 -24.18 -11.42 3.45
CA PRO A 440 -25.53 -11.93 3.68
C PRO A 440 -25.51 -13.44 3.97
N GLU A 441 -26.37 -13.92 4.87
CA GLU A 441 -26.58 -15.35 5.14
C GLU A 441 -26.97 -16.11 3.88
N THR A 442 -27.81 -15.54 3.03
CA THR A 442 -28.23 -16.11 1.74
C THR A 442 -27.04 -16.43 0.82
N MET A 443 -25.97 -15.62 0.86
CA MET A 443 -24.76 -15.86 0.09
C MET A 443 -24.01 -17.07 0.65
N LEU A 444 -23.92 -17.22 1.96
CA LEU A 444 -23.25 -18.34 2.63
C LEU A 444 -24.00 -19.65 2.35
N ALA A 445 -25.33 -19.65 2.51
CA ALA A 445 -26.16 -20.79 2.17
C ALA A 445 -26.03 -21.20 0.69
N ALA A 446 -25.97 -20.25 -0.23
CA ALA A 446 -25.74 -20.52 -1.65
C ALA A 446 -24.36 -21.12 -1.92
N LYS A 447 -23.31 -20.70 -1.17
CA LYS A 447 -21.97 -21.30 -1.27
C LYS A 447 -21.94 -22.73 -0.70
N THR A 448 -22.59 -22.96 0.43
CA THR A 448 -22.73 -24.30 1.02
C THR A 448 -23.49 -25.24 0.08
N ALA A 449 -24.58 -24.78 -0.54
CA ALA A 449 -25.35 -25.57 -1.49
C ALA A 449 -24.57 -25.97 -2.77
N ARG A 450 -23.59 -25.17 -3.18
CA ARG A 450 -22.69 -25.47 -4.33
C ARG A 450 -21.45 -26.26 -3.93
N ALA A 451 -21.22 -26.49 -2.65
CA ALA A 451 -20.02 -27.16 -2.17
C ALA A 451 -19.87 -28.57 -2.74
N GLY A 452 -18.69 -28.90 -3.21
CA GLY A 452 -18.37 -30.23 -3.75
C GLY A 452 -17.85 -31.21 -2.70
N LEU A 453 -17.27 -30.72 -1.61
CA LEU A 453 -16.55 -31.50 -0.61
C LEU A 453 -17.40 -31.83 0.61
N GLU A 454 -17.27 -33.08 1.09
CA GLU A 454 -17.80 -33.47 2.40
C GLU A 454 -16.99 -32.87 3.55
N GLU A 455 -17.61 -32.75 4.72
CA GLU A 455 -16.90 -32.35 5.92
C GLU A 455 -15.79 -33.35 6.27
N GLY A 456 -14.65 -32.81 6.68
CA GLY A 456 -13.50 -33.63 7.06
C GLY A 456 -12.60 -34.06 5.90
N ILE A 457 -12.94 -33.71 4.67
CA ILE A 457 -12.15 -34.03 3.48
C ILE A 457 -11.31 -32.79 3.06
N VAL A 458 -10.01 -33.01 2.89
CA VAL A 458 -9.09 -31.99 2.38
C VAL A 458 -9.08 -32.03 0.85
N PRO A 459 -9.26 -30.91 0.15
CA PRO A 459 -9.18 -30.89 -1.31
C PRO A 459 -7.82 -31.36 -1.82
N ARG A 460 -7.79 -32.05 -2.96
CA ARG A 460 -6.55 -32.56 -3.58
C ARG A 460 -5.53 -31.48 -3.93
N TRP A 461 -5.99 -30.25 -4.21
CA TRP A 461 -5.15 -29.10 -4.56
C TRP A 461 -4.53 -28.39 -3.33
N ALA A 462 -4.87 -28.78 -2.11
CA ALA A 462 -4.38 -28.12 -0.90
C ALA A 462 -2.90 -28.37 -0.67
N TRP A 463 -2.16 -27.31 -0.32
CA TRP A 463 -0.79 -27.36 0.16
C TRP A 463 -0.70 -27.50 1.68
N LEU A 464 -1.50 -26.71 2.39
CA LEU A 464 -1.48 -26.60 3.85
C LEU A 464 -2.89 -26.78 4.43
N LEU A 465 -2.94 -27.37 5.61
CA LEU A 465 -4.11 -27.37 6.47
C LEU A 465 -3.80 -26.49 7.68
N LEU A 466 -4.53 -25.39 7.84
CA LEU A 466 -4.35 -24.43 8.92
C LEU A 466 -5.55 -24.47 9.86
N ALA A 467 -5.32 -24.16 11.15
CA ALA A 467 -6.37 -24.02 12.15
C ALA A 467 -6.38 -22.59 12.72
N ALA A 468 -7.56 -22.08 13.02
CA ALA A 468 -7.74 -20.85 13.76
C ALA A 468 -8.76 -21.09 14.87
N ILE A 469 -8.46 -20.57 16.06
CA ILE A 469 -9.20 -20.84 17.30
C ILE A 469 -9.52 -19.52 17.96
N ASP A 470 -10.80 -19.32 18.25
CA ASP A 470 -11.30 -18.25 19.11
C ASP A 470 -11.58 -18.79 20.52
N THR A 471 -11.05 -18.13 21.53
CA THR A 471 -11.09 -18.59 22.92
C THR A 471 -12.22 -17.92 23.67
N GLN A 472 -13.14 -18.74 24.19
CA GLN A 472 -14.25 -18.29 25.02
C GLN A 472 -14.10 -18.76 26.48
N ALA A 473 -14.92 -18.25 27.37
CA ALA A 473 -14.91 -18.61 28.79
C ALA A 473 -15.19 -20.12 28.99
N ASP A 474 -16.09 -20.70 28.18
CA ASP A 474 -16.60 -22.04 28.28
C ASP A 474 -15.99 -23.04 27.27
N GLY A 475 -15.00 -22.60 26.47
CA GLY A 475 -14.39 -23.48 25.46
C GLY A 475 -13.72 -22.73 24.35
N PHE A 476 -13.70 -23.35 23.17
CA PHE A 476 -13.01 -22.88 21.98
C PHE A 476 -13.89 -23.09 20.76
N TYR A 477 -14.05 -22.06 19.95
CA TYR A 477 -14.50 -22.21 18.59
C TYR A 477 -13.30 -22.45 17.69
N ALA A 478 -13.38 -23.43 16.79
CA ALA A 478 -12.27 -23.76 15.90
C ALA A 478 -12.74 -23.92 14.46
N VAL A 479 -11.95 -23.42 13.53
CA VAL A 479 -12.12 -23.60 12.08
C VAL A 479 -10.84 -24.14 11.49
N LEU A 480 -10.94 -25.20 10.69
CA LEU A 480 -9.86 -25.75 9.89
C LEU A 480 -10.11 -25.47 8.42
N ARG A 481 -9.14 -24.87 7.76
CA ARG A 481 -9.18 -24.63 6.31
C ARG A 481 -7.96 -25.22 5.61
N ALA A 482 -8.24 -25.81 4.47
CA ALA A 482 -7.22 -26.18 3.50
C ALA A 482 -6.89 -25.00 2.62
N TRP A 483 -5.60 -24.76 2.36
CA TRP A 483 -5.10 -23.64 1.61
C TRP A 483 -4.22 -24.06 0.44
N GLY A 484 -4.33 -23.38 -0.70
CA GLY A 484 -3.56 -23.60 -1.92
C GLY A 484 -3.14 -22.30 -2.59
N GLY A 485 -2.54 -22.41 -3.76
CA GLY A 485 -2.07 -21.26 -4.54
C GLY A 485 -3.16 -20.23 -4.81
N GLY A 486 -2.76 -18.97 -5.04
CA GLY A 486 -3.69 -17.87 -5.30
C GLY A 486 -4.63 -17.52 -4.13
N MET A 487 -4.25 -17.84 -2.90
CA MET A 487 -5.08 -17.66 -1.70
C MET A 487 -6.39 -18.45 -1.74
N ARG A 488 -6.47 -19.53 -2.53
CA ARG A 488 -7.62 -20.43 -2.58
C ARG A 488 -7.72 -21.23 -1.29
N SER A 489 -8.90 -21.27 -0.70
CA SER A 489 -9.13 -21.99 0.56
C SER A 489 -10.46 -22.72 0.58
N ALA A 490 -10.54 -23.83 1.32
CA ALA A 490 -11.76 -24.57 1.56
C ALA A 490 -11.90 -24.93 3.03
N ARG A 491 -13.09 -24.73 3.61
CA ARG A 491 -13.40 -25.18 4.96
C ARG A 491 -13.41 -26.69 4.98
N VAL A 492 -12.55 -27.28 5.83
CA VAL A 492 -12.50 -28.71 6.04
C VAL A 492 -13.38 -29.12 7.22
N TRP A 493 -13.27 -28.39 8.33
CA TRP A 493 -14.02 -28.68 9.54
C TRP A 493 -14.23 -27.41 10.36
N HIS A 494 -15.30 -27.38 11.15
CA HIS A 494 -15.51 -26.38 12.19
C HIS A 494 -16.30 -26.98 13.36
N GLY A 495 -16.13 -26.43 14.56
CA GLY A 495 -16.87 -26.89 15.73
C GLY A 495 -16.41 -26.22 17.02
N LYS A 496 -17.14 -26.50 18.09
CA LYS A 496 -16.85 -26.07 19.46
C LYS A 496 -16.18 -27.18 20.24
N LEU A 497 -15.14 -26.87 21.00
CA LEU A 497 -14.36 -27.76 21.83
C LEU A 497 -14.34 -27.23 23.27
N ALA A 498 -14.45 -28.11 24.26
CA ALA A 498 -14.52 -27.69 25.66
C ALA A 498 -13.12 -27.57 26.31
N THR A 499 -12.15 -28.37 25.87
CA THR A 499 -10.88 -28.54 26.60
C THR A 499 -9.66 -28.47 25.70
N PHE A 500 -8.51 -28.16 26.29
CA PHE A 500 -7.20 -28.23 25.60
C PHE A 500 -6.83 -29.65 25.16
N VAL A 501 -7.35 -30.68 25.82
CA VAL A 501 -7.13 -32.07 25.40
C VAL A 501 -7.85 -32.38 24.08
N GLU A 502 -9.04 -31.83 23.89
CA GLU A 502 -9.77 -31.94 22.64
C GLU A 502 -9.08 -31.17 21.52
N LEU A 503 -8.51 -30.00 21.85
CA LEU A 503 -7.65 -29.23 20.92
C LEU A 503 -6.43 -30.07 20.48
N ASP A 504 -5.72 -30.68 21.43
CA ASP A 504 -4.55 -31.51 21.10
C ASP A 504 -4.94 -32.71 20.17
N ARG A 505 -6.09 -33.33 20.41
CA ARG A 505 -6.59 -34.40 19.54
C ARG A 505 -6.91 -33.90 18.14
N LEU A 506 -7.57 -32.73 18.04
CA LEU A 506 -7.93 -32.11 16.76
C LEU A 506 -6.67 -31.71 15.95
N LEU A 507 -5.68 -31.09 16.60
CA LEU A 507 -4.56 -30.44 15.95
C LEU A 507 -3.40 -31.41 15.66
N PHE A 508 -3.13 -32.38 16.55
CA PHE A 508 -1.92 -33.20 16.49
C PHE A 508 -2.16 -34.70 16.26
N VAL A 509 -3.37 -35.18 16.56
CA VAL A 509 -3.67 -36.63 16.47
C VAL A 509 -4.54 -36.92 15.26
N ARG A 510 -5.56 -36.10 15.02
CA ARG A 510 -6.52 -36.37 13.94
C ARG A 510 -5.86 -36.15 12.58
N GLN A 511 -5.92 -37.19 11.76
CA GLN A 511 -5.48 -37.15 10.37
C GLN A 511 -6.66 -36.85 9.46
N TRP A 512 -6.46 -35.99 8.48
CA TRP A 512 -7.50 -35.49 7.59
C TRP A 512 -7.32 -36.06 6.20
N PRO A 513 -8.25 -36.95 5.75
CA PRO A 513 -8.14 -37.63 4.46
C PRO A 513 -8.22 -36.63 3.31
N VAL A 514 -7.41 -36.88 2.28
CA VAL A 514 -7.40 -36.08 1.05
C VAL A 514 -8.41 -36.66 0.06
N GLU A 515 -9.08 -35.78 -0.64
CA GLU A 515 -10.05 -36.08 -1.68
C GLU A 515 -9.50 -37.13 -2.68
N GLY A 516 -10.31 -38.16 -2.99
CA GLY A 516 -9.94 -39.23 -3.90
C GLY A 516 -9.03 -40.29 -3.30
N GLY A 517 -8.51 -40.14 -2.08
CA GLY A 517 -7.69 -41.15 -1.38
C GLY A 517 -6.34 -41.47 -2.04
N GLU A 518 -5.95 -40.75 -3.06
CA GLU A 518 -4.70 -40.92 -3.79
C GLU A 518 -3.47 -40.47 -3.00
N PHE A 519 -3.65 -39.51 -2.11
CA PHE A 519 -2.58 -38.86 -1.30
C PHE A 519 -2.73 -39.22 0.19
N PRO A 520 -1.64 -39.22 0.96
CA PRO A 520 -1.69 -39.47 2.40
C PRO A 520 -2.52 -38.37 3.12
N PRO A 521 -3.15 -38.74 4.26
CA PRO A 521 -3.89 -37.78 5.07
C PRO A 521 -2.99 -36.64 5.53
N MET A 522 -3.57 -35.44 5.67
CA MET A 522 -2.85 -34.25 6.14
C MET A 522 -3.03 -34.02 7.64
N LEU A 523 -2.02 -33.44 8.26
CA LEU A 523 -2.06 -32.89 9.61
C LEU A 523 -2.17 -31.38 9.55
N VAL A 524 -2.62 -30.76 10.66
CA VAL A 524 -2.62 -29.31 10.80
C VAL A 524 -1.18 -28.79 10.86
N ALA A 525 -0.81 -27.94 9.91
CA ALA A 525 0.54 -27.44 9.78
C ALA A 525 0.83 -26.26 10.74
N LYS A 526 -0.16 -25.41 10.98
CA LYS A 526 -0.06 -24.28 11.89
C LYS A 526 -1.42 -23.89 12.44
N THR A 527 -1.42 -23.39 13.69
CA THR A 527 -2.61 -22.96 14.40
C THR A 527 -2.41 -21.55 14.96
N LEU A 528 -3.37 -20.66 14.74
CA LEU A 528 -3.49 -19.41 15.48
C LEU A 528 -4.56 -19.59 16.56
N ILE A 529 -4.23 -19.19 17.80
CA ILE A 529 -5.16 -19.24 18.91
C ILE A 529 -5.29 -17.84 19.53
N ASP A 530 -6.52 -17.31 19.60
CA ASP A 530 -6.77 -16.03 20.26
C ASP A 530 -6.58 -16.17 21.78
N SER A 531 -5.83 -15.26 22.34
CA SER A 531 -5.60 -15.13 23.78
C SER A 531 -6.48 -14.06 24.42
N GLY A 532 -7.37 -13.43 23.66
CA GLY A 532 -8.39 -12.52 24.17
C GLY A 532 -9.39 -13.29 25.05
N GLY A 533 -9.93 -12.67 26.06
CA GLY A 533 -10.97 -13.24 26.89
C GLY A 533 -11.23 -12.39 28.10
N THR A 534 -12.46 -12.43 28.59
CA THR A 534 -12.87 -11.74 29.84
C THR A 534 -12.07 -12.29 31.02
N GLU A 535 -11.59 -11.41 31.88
CA GLU A 535 -11.04 -11.79 33.19
C GLU A 535 -12.10 -12.54 33.99
N ASP A 536 -11.90 -13.83 34.15
CA ASP A 536 -12.68 -14.59 35.09
C ASP A 536 -12.16 -14.27 36.51
N ARG A 537 -12.91 -13.49 37.24
CA ARG A 537 -12.55 -13.03 38.59
C ARG A 537 -12.49 -14.17 39.62
N MET A 538 -12.90 -15.38 39.27
CA MET A 538 -12.94 -16.54 40.17
C MET A 538 -11.77 -17.51 40.01
N LEU A 539 -11.00 -17.44 38.93
CA LEU A 539 -9.85 -18.32 38.69
C LEU A 539 -8.54 -17.60 39.01
N GLU A 540 -7.63 -18.28 39.73
CA GLU A 540 -6.27 -17.77 39.99
C GLU A 540 -5.45 -17.50 38.73
N VAL A 541 -5.83 -18.12 37.62
CA VAL A 541 -5.13 -18.03 36.32
C VAL A 541 -6.12 -17.59 35.26
N SER A 542 -5.90 -16.40 34.66
CA SER A 542 -6.76 -15.85 33.61
C SER A 542 -6.77 -16.75 32.34
N ARG A 543 -7.86 -16.72 31.57
CA ARG A 543 -7.96 -17.49 30.31
C ARG A 543 -6.81 -17.14 29.36
N THR A 544 -6.43 -15.91 29.23
CA THR A 544 -5.25 -15.45 28.47
C THR A 544 -3.98 -16.17 28.91
N GLN A 545 -3.76 -16.30 30.22
CA GLN A 545 -2.57 -16.98 30.75
C GLN A 545 -2.61 -18.49 30.46
N GLN A 546 -3.78 -19.13 30.53
CA GLN A 546 -3.96 -20.54 30.17
C GLN A 546 -3.57 -20.78 28.70
N VAL A 547 -4.02 -19.91 27.79
CA VAL A 547 -3.68 -19.97 26.35
C VAL A 547 -2.17 -19.78 26.15
N TYR A 548 -1.54 -18.86 26.85
CA TYR A 548 -0.09 -18.65 26.74
C TYR A 548 0.70 -19.87 27.22
N LEU A 549 0.35 -20.43 28.38
CA LEU A 549 0.97 -21.64 28.92
C LEU A 549 0.75 -22.85 27.98
N TYR A 550 -0.39 -22.94 27.34
CA TYR A 550 -0.67 -23.96 26.34
C TYR A 550 0.17 -23.80 25.07
N ALA A 551 0.37 -22.56 24.61
CA ALA A 551 1.08 -22.25 23.36
C ALA A 551 2.61 -22.42 23.49
N ILE A 552 3.23 -22.00 24.62
CA ILE A 552 4.68 -22.00 24.81
C ILE A 552 5.35 -23.33 24.41
N PRO A 553 4.96 -24.51 24.94
CA PRO A 553 5.62 -25.77 24.62
C PRO A 553 5.28 -26.29 23.21
N ARG A 554 4.33 -25.67 22.51
CA ARG A 554 3.82 -26.10 21.21
C ARG A 554 4.29 -25.21 20.05
N GLN A 555 5.13 -24.22 20.34
CA GLN A 555 5.74 -23.39 19.29
C GLN A 555 6.74 -24.19 18.46
N PRO A 556 6.85 -23.95 17.15
CA PRO A 556 6.16 -22.93 16.34
C PRO A 556 4.81 -23.37 15.74
N ALA A 557 4.31 -24.56 16.07
CA ALA A 557 3.07 -25.09 15.50
C ALA A 557 1.83 -24.30 15.95
N ILE A 558 1.82 -23.84 17.21
CA ILE A 558 0.80 -22.95 17.76
C ILE A 558 1.37 -21.55 18.00
N VAL A 559 0.68 -20.54 17.52
CA VAL A 559 1.00 -19.12 17.72
C VAL A 559 -0.16 -18.47 18.44
N ALA A 560 0.10 -17.94 19.63
CA ALA A 560 -0.88 -17.13 20.35
C ALA A 560 -1.04 -15.77 19.65
N ILE A 561 -2.28 -15.34 19.47
CA ILE A 561 -2.60 -14.03 18.88
C ILE A 561 -3.46 -13.22 19.84
N LYS A 562 -3.49 -11.92 19.64
CA LYS A 562 -4.41 -11.00 20.31
C LYS A 562 -4.86 -9.91 19.35
N GLY A 563 -6.16 -9.61 19.35
CA GLY A 563 -6.67 -8.47 18.61
C GLY A 563 -6.01 -7.17 19.08
N ALA A 564 -5.46 -6.40 18.15
CA ALA A 564 -4.90 -5.11 18.47
C ALA A 564 -6.03 -4.13 18.84
N SER A 565 -5.81 -3.34 19.89
CA SER A 565 -6.72 -2.26 20.29
C SER A 565 -6.74 -1.09 19.32
N ARG A 566 -5.78 -1.05 18.39
CA ARG A 566 -5.59 0.03 17.41
C ARG A 566 -5.12 -0.56 16.07
N PRO A 567 -5.52 0.03 14.92
CA PRO A 567 -4.99 -0.35 13.62
C PRO A 567 -3.47 -0.25 13.62
N GLY A 568 -2.81 -1.24 13.05
CA GLY A 568 -1.35 -1.31 12.93
C GLY A 568 -0.84 -0.92 11.54
N ALA A 569 0.47 -1.01 11.35
CA ALA A 569 1.11 -0.78 10.05
C ALA A 569 0.98 -1.97 9.07
N GLY A 570 0.22 -3.02 9.42
CA GLY A 570 0.02 -4.23 8.64
C GLY A 570 -1.00 -5.15 9.27
N LEU A 571 -1.22 -6.31 8.64
CA LEU A 571 -2.21 -7.29 9.08
C LEU A 571 -1.89 -7.88 10.46
N PHE A 572 -0.60 -8.09 10.75
CA PHE A 572 -0.11 -8.56 12.05
C PHE A 572 1.33 -8.11 12.32
N TRP A 573 1.72 -8.10 13.59
CA TRP A 573 3.09 -7.77 14.04
C TRP A 573 3.40 -8.44 15.37
N PRO A 574 4.69 -8.64 15.72
CA PRO A 574 5.08 -9.24 16.98
C PRO A 574 4.55 -8.46 18.19
N MET A 575 3.96 -9.17 19.15
CA MET A 575 3.61 -8.61 20.46
C MET A 575 4.90 -8.40 21.24
N ARG A 576 5.08 -7.18 21.75
CA ARG A 576 6.19 -6.88 22.66
C ARG A 576 5.79 -7.22 24.09
N ASN A 577 6.69 -7.91 24.79
CA ASN A 577 6.56 -8.21 26.20
C ASN A 577 5.16 -8.78 26.54
N PRO A 578 4.80 -9.99 26.07
CA PRO A 578 3.57 -10.64 26.50
C PRO A 578 3.61 -10.79 28.03
N MET A 579 2.58 -10.28 28.70
CA MET A 579 2.54 -10.22 30.15
C MET A 579 1.57 -11.27 30.69
N ALA A 580 1.96 -11.93 31.78
CA ALA A 580 1.12 -12.82 32.55
C ALA A 580 0.76 -12.21 33.92
N GLY A 581 -0.25 -12.75 34.61
CA GLY A 581 -0.57 -12.36 36.00
C GLY A 581 -0.99 -10.90 36.18
N GLY A 582 -1.87 -10.37 35.29
CA GLY A 582 -2.34 -8.99 35.41
C GLY A 582 -1.28 -7.94 35.09
N GLY A 583 -0.31 -8.28 34.22
CA GLY A 583 0.73 -7.38 33.77
C GLY A 583 2.01 -7.35 34.63
N LYS A 584 2.18 -8.32 35.53
CA LYS A 584 3.30 -8.34 36.48
C LYS A 584 4.49 -9.19 36.05
N THR A 585 4.30 -10.18 35.15
CA THR A 585 5.34 -11.11 34.73
C THR A 585 5.46 -11.15 33.23
N GLU A 586 6.63 -10.83 32.70
CA GLU A 586 6.95 -10.94 31.28
C GLU A 586 7.24 -12.39 30.91
N LEU A 587 6.64 -12.87 29.78
CA LEU A 587 6.87 -14.20 29.23
C LEU A 587 7.86 -14.10 28.07
N THR A 588 9.13 -14.27 28.36
CA THR A 588 10.24 -14.14 27.36
C THR A 588 10.23 -15.22 26.29
N ASP A 589 9.70 -16.40 26.61
CA ASP A 589 9.69 -17.57 25.72
C ASP A 589 8.45 -17.61 24.80
N LEU A 590 7.50 -16.75 24.99
CA LEU A 590 6.28 -16.68 24.20
C LEU A 590 6.46 -15.79 22.97
N ARG A 591 6.31 -16.36 21.79
CA ARG A 591 6.16 -15.64 20.54
C ARG A 591 4.68 -15.46 20.23
N ALA A 592 4.15 -14.28 20.51
CA ALA A 592 2.76 -13.93 20.23
C ALA A 592 2.67 -12.78 19.21
N LEU A 593 1.54 -12.68 18.53
CA LEU A 593 1.28 -11.65 17.52
C LEU A 593 0.10 -10.77 17.93
N LEU A 594 0.18 -9.50 17.58
CA LEU A 594 -0.95 -8.60 17.52
C LEU A 594 -1.54 -8.63 16.10
N VAL A 595 -2.86 -8.68 16.00
CA VAL A 595 -3.60 -8.79 14.74
C VAL A 595 -4.52 -7.59 14.57
N ASP A 596 -4.47 -6.95 13.41
CA ASP A 596 -5.49 -5.98 13.01
C ASP A 596 -6.77 -6.73 12.58
N ARG A 597 -7.72 -6.86 13.52
CA ARG A 597 -8.97 -7.58 13.29
C ARG A 597 -9.83 -6.94 12.19
N HIS A 598 -9.77 -5.62 12.03
CA HIS A 598 -10.56 -4.93 11.02
C HIS A 598 -10.00 -5.23 9.62
N MET A 599 -8.69 -5.14 9.45
CA MET A 599 -8.03 -5.51 8.20
C MET A 599 -8.20 -7.00 7.86
N ALA A 600 -8.12 -7.89 8.86
CA ALA A 600 -8.36 -9.33 8.66
C ALA A 600 -9.80 -9.60 8.17
N ASN A 601 -10.80 -8.93 8.76
CA ASN A 601 -12.19 -9.02 8.32
C ASN A 601 -12.43 -8.40 6.94
N ASP A 602 -11.74 -7.31 6.58
CA ASP A 602 -11.80 -6.72 5.24
C ASP A 602 -11.30 -7.72 4.18
N LEU A 603 -10.14 -8.32 4.42
CA LEU A 603 -9.57 -9.32 3.52
C LEU A 603 -10.45 -10.57 3.42
N LEU A 604 -10.98 -11.06 4.53
CA LEU A 604 -11.94 -12.16 4.55
C LEU A 604 -13.18 -11.85 3.69
N ALA A 605 -13.77 -10.68 3.86
CA ALA A 605 -14.96 -10.27 3.14
C ALA A 605 -14.71 -10.19 1.63
N GLU A 606 -13.56 -9.68 1.21
CA GLU A 606 -13.16 -9.66 -0.20
C GLU A 606 -12.95 -11.09 -0.77
N MET A 607 -12.34 -12.00 0.00
CA MET A 607 -12.18 -13.41 -0.41
C MET A 607 -13.52 -14.14 -0.55
N ILE A 608 -14.46 -13.91 0.37
CA ILE A 608 -15.79 -14.52 0.32
C ILE A 608 -16.55 -14.08 -0.93
N THR A 609 -16.39 -12.81 -1.34
CA THR A 609 -17.08 -12.24 -2.51
C THR A 609 -16.31 -12.42 -3.82
N ALA A 610 -15.06 -12.88 -3.78
CA ALA A 610 -14.29 -13.18 -4.98
C ALA A 610 -14.95 -14.28 -5.82
N GLY A 611 -14.95 -14.12 -7.14
CA GLY A 611 -15.54 -15.09 -8.08
C GLY A 611 -17.06 -15.04 -8.20
N ILE A 612 -17.76 -14.20 -7.44
CA ILE A 612 -19.20 -13.97 -7.60
C ILE A 612 -19.42 -12.94 -8.71
N PRO A 613 -20.28 -13.19 -9.71
CA PRO A 613 -20.64 -12.18 -10.70
C PRO A 613 -21.24 -10.95 -10.00
N SER A 614 -20.65 -9.78 -10.19
CA SER A 614 -21.18 -8.51 -9.71
C SER A 614 -21.69 -7.68 -10.89
N GLU A 615 -22.70 -6.82 -10.64
CA GLU A 615 -23.23 -5.90 -11.66
C GLU A 615 -22.16 -4.94 -12.19
N GLU A 616 -21.14 -4.62 -11.37
CA GLU A 616 -19.94 -3.89 -11.81
C GLU A 616 -18.79 -4.88 -12.04
N PRO A 617 -18.30 -5.03 -13.29
CA PRO A 617 -17.20 -5.93 -13.59
C PRO A 617 -15.91 -5.45 -12.93
N ARG A 618 -15.28 -6.33 -12.15
CA ARG A 618 -13.94 -6.10 -11.59
C ARG A 618 -12.92 -5.99 -12.72
N ALA A 619 -12.01 -5.04 -12.63
CA ALA A 619 -10.87 -4.99 -13.52
C ALA A 619 -10.06 -6.30 -13.34
N GLY A 620 -10.10 -7.21 -14.33
CA GLY A 620 -9.41 -8.51 -14.25
C GLY A 620 -10.26 -9.74 -14.59
N GLY A 621 -11.56 -9.58 -14.85
CA GLY A 621 -12.48 -10.71 -15.12
C GLY A 621 -12.96 -11.42 -13.85
N PRO A 622 -13.86 -12.43 -13.94
CA PRO A 622 -14.27 -13.25 -12.82
C PRO A 622 -13.04 -14.05 -12.34
N GLY A 623 -12.49 -13.62 -11.19
CA GLY A 623 -11.43 -14.37 -10.52
C GLY A 623 -11.92 -15.76 -10.10
N LEU A 624 -11.00 -16.71 -9.90
CA LEU A 624 -11.32 -18.02 -9.30
C LEU A 624 -11.95 -17.79 -7.92
N GLU A 625 -12.94 -18.60 -7.57
CA GLU A 625 -13.55 -18.57 -6.25
C GLU A 625 -12.49 -18.96 -5.21
N GLN A 626 -12.16 -18.02 -4.33
CA GLN A 626 -11.05 -18.18 -3.38
C GLN A 626 -11.47 -18.77 -2.04
N TRP A 627 -12.72 -18.58 -1.65
CA TRP A 627 -13.22 -19.00 -0.35
C TRP A 627 -14.37 -20.00 -0.52
N LEU A 628 -14.10 -21.28 -0.28
CA LEU A 628 -15.01 -22.40 -0.48
C LEU A 628 -15.50 -22.94 0.86
N LEU A 629 -16.72 -23.50 0.85
CA LEU A 629 -17.32 -24.23 1.97
C LEU A 629 -17.39 -25.72 1.65
N ASN A 630 -17.56 -26.55 2.69
CA ASN A 630 -17.95 -27.95 2.55
C ASN A 630 -19.49 -28.06 2.60
N LYS A 631 -20.03 -29.27 2.36
CA LYS A 631 -21.48 -29.52 2.28
C LYS A 631 -22.22 -29.44 3.61
N ARG A 632 -21.52 -29.36 4.74
CA ARG A 632 -22.16 -29.20 6.05
C ARG A 632 -22.88 -27.87 6.13
N GLN A 633 -24.21 -27.96 6.21
CA GLN A 633 -25.06 -26.81 6.57
C GLN A 633 -25.02 -26.66 8.10
N ASP A 634 -24.83 -25.42 8.54
CA ASP A 634 -24.76 -25.09 9.97
C ASP A 634 -25.25 -23.65 10.18
N GLU A 635 -26.45 -23.53 10.71
CA GLU A 635 -27.10 -22.24 10.94
C GLU A 635 -26.34 -21.36 11.92
N GLU A 636 -25.69 -21.96 12.95
CA GLU A 636 -24.87 -21.22 13.92
C GLU A 636 -23.65 -20.61 13.21
N TYR A 637 -22.97 -21.41 12.39
CA TYR A 637 -21.81 -20.92 11.62
C TYR A 637 -22.22 -19.80 10.65
N GLU A 638 -23.30 -19.97 9.92
CA GLU A 638 -23.80 -18.96 8.96
C GLU A 638 -24.21 -17.66 9.66
N ALA A 639 -24.89 -17.77 10.82
CA ALA A 639 -25.26 -16.63 11.66
C ALA A 639 -24.03 -15.87 12.18
N HIS A 640 -23.02 -16.59 12.71
CA HIS A 640 -21.76 -15.98 13.16
C HIS A 640 -21.02 -15.28 12.02
N MET A 641 -20.99 -15.87 10.82
CA MET A 641 -20.36 -15.27 9.65
C MET A 641 -21.04 -13.99 9.18
N ALA A 642 -22.37 -13.91 9.29
CA ALA A 642 -23.17 -12.76 8.92
C ALA A 642 -23.33 -11.71 10.03
N ALA A 643 -22.83 -11.99 11.25
CA ALA A 643 -23.04 -11.20 12.45
C ALA A 643 -22.40 -9.80 12.40
N MET A 644 -21.38 -9.62 11.58
CA MET A 644 -20.59 -8.39 11.53
C MET A 644 -20.95 -7.52 10.32
N GLN A 645 -20.87 -6.21 10.52
CA GLN A 645 -21.01 -5.22 9.46
C GLN A 645 -19.95 -4.14 9.57
N ARG A 646 -19.60 -3.54 8.44
CA ARG A 646 -18.67 -2.41 8.39
C ARG A 646 -19.44 -1.12 8.66
N THR A 647 -19.04 -0.40 9.70
CA THR A 647 -19.65 0.84 10.14
C THR A 647 -18.57 1.89 10.42
N MET A 648 -18.97 3.15 10.41
CA MET A 648 -18.07 4.22 10.81
C MET A 648 -18.09 4.36 12.34
N ASP A 649 -16.93 4.26 12.97
CA ASP A 649 -16.77 4.57 14.40
C ASP A 649 -17.06 6.08 14.62
N PRO A 650 -18.06 6.43 15.40
CA PRO A 650 -18.45 7.83 15.59
C PRO A 650 -17.36 8.67 16.26
N ARG A 651 -16.46 8.04 17.01
CA ARG A 651 -15.40 8.71 17.75
C ARG A 651 -14.13 8.93 16.93
N THR A 652 -13.67 7.89 16.22
CA THR A 652 -12.44 7.95 15.42
C THR A 652 -12.70 8.31 13.96
N ARG A 653 -13.94 8.22 13.50
CA ARG A 653 -14.36 8.30 12.10
C ARG A 653 -13.68 7.26 11.18
N ALA A 654 -13.08 6.24 11.76
CA ALA A 654 -12.54 5.12 11.03
C ALA A 654 -13.66 4.12 10.67
N GLU A 655 -13.59 3.52 9.51
CA GLU A 655 -14.45 2.39 9.18
C GLU A 655 -13.95 1.14 9.89
N ILE A 656 -14.82 0.53 10.69
CA ILE A 656 -14.51 -0.64 11.51
C ILE A 656 -15.59 -1.71 11.36
N TRP A 657 -15.20 -2.96 11.56
CA TRP A 657 -16.15 -4.05 11.67
C TRP A 657 -16.72 -4.10 13.09
N THR A 658 -18.04 -4.08 13.20
CA THR A 658 -18.77 -4.16 14.46
C THR A 658 -19.88 -5.20 14.38
N PRO A 659 -20.27 -5.85 15.48
CA PRO A 659 -21.47 -6.69 15.52
C PRO A 659 -22.72 -5.90 15.11
N ARG A 660 -23.63 -6.54 14.39
CA ARG A 660 -24.91 -5.93 13.96
C ARG A 660 -25.80 -5.50 15.11
N ALA A 661 -25.71 -6.21 16.24
CA ALA A 661 -26.32 -5.85 17.50
C ALA A 661 -25.40 -6.23 18.64
N THR A 662 -25.51 -5.54 19.78
CA THR A 662 -24.73 -5.83 20.98
C THR A 662 -25.01 -7.26 21.44
N GLY A 663 -23.95 -8.04 21.67
CA GLY A 663 -24.03 -9.43 22.10
C GLY A 663 -24.31 -10.45 21.01
N THR A 664 -24.33 -10.05 19.73
CA THR A 664 -24.43 -11.02 18.63
C THR A 664 -23.16 -11.87 18.57
N PRO A 665 -23.25 -13.21 18.68
CA PRO A 665 -22.10 -14.11 18.57
C PRO A 665 -21.47 -14.02 17.16
N HIS A 666 -20.12 -14.05 17.12
CA HIS A 666 -19.36 -13.95 15.87
C HIS A 666 -18.05 -14.76 15.88
N ASP A 667 -17.96 -15.72 16.79
CA ASP A 667 -16.74 -16.46 17.10
C ASP A 667 -16.20 -17.23 15.90
N TYR A 668 -17.04 -17.89 15.10
CA TYR A 668 -16.58 -18.53 13.86
C TYR A 668 -16.07 -17.52 12.84
N ARG A 669 -16.63 -16.31 12.80
CA ARG A 669 -16.13 -15.27 11.93
C ARG A 669 -14.74 -14.77 12.34
N ASP A 670 -14.50 -14.65 13.65
CA ASP A 670 -13.18 -14.32 14.17
C ASP A 670 -12.18 -15.44 13.84
N CYS A 671 -12.56 -16.72 13.98
CA CYS A 671 -11.75 -17.84 13.47
C CYS A 671 -11.44 -17.70 11.97
N GLU A 672 -12.42 -17.40 11.13
CA GLU A 672 -12.22 -17.24 9.68
C GLU A 672 -11.33 -16.01 9.35
N ALA A 673 -11.44 -14.93 10.08
CA ALA A 673 -10.53 -13.78 9.95
C ALA A 673 -9.09 -14.16 10.37
N TYR A 674 -8.93 -14.94 11.43
CA TYR A 674 -7.63 -15.46 11.84
C TYR A 674 -7.05 -16.51 10.86
N GLN A 675 -7.90 -17.24 10.12
CA GLN A 675 -7.44 -18.08 9.01
C GLN A 675 -6.74 -17.28 7.92
N VAL A 676 -7.24 -16.08 7.60
CA VAL A 676 -6.58 -15.17 6.64
C VAL A 676 -5.21 -14.75 7.19
N VAL A 677 -5.11 -14.41 8.47
CA VAL A 677 -3.85 -14.09 9.13
C VAL A 677 -2.87 -15.28 9.08
N ALA A 678 -3.35 -16.49 9.37
CA ALA A 678 -2.54 -17.72 9.31
C ALA A 678 -2.00 -17.98 7.91
N ALA A 679 -2.80 -17.74 6.88
CA ALA A 679 -2.39 -17.89 5.48
C ALA A 679 -1.26 -16.92 5.10
N TYR A 680 -1.36 -15.65 5.48
CA TYR A 680 -0.28 -14.67 5.26
C TYR A 680 0.97 -14.98 6.09
N LEU A 681 0.81 -15.41 7.34
CA LEU A 681 1.91 -15.82 8.22
C LEU A 681 2.68 -17.03 7.66
N THR A 682 2.00 -17.94 6.96
CA THR A 682 2.58 -19.11 6.34
C THR A 682 2.91 -18.94 4.86
N ASN A 683 2.86 -17.71 4.35
CA ASN A 683 3.18 -17.36 2.97
C ASN A 683 2.35 -18.11 1.90
N VAL A 684 1.08 -18.41 2.19
CA VAL A 684 0.17 -19.09 1.23
C VAL A 684 0.07 -18.33 -0.09
N HIS A 685 0.13 -16.99 -0.06
CA HIS A 685 0.08 -16.13 -1.25
C HIS A 685 1.26 -16.31 -2.22
N LEU A 686 2.32 -17.00 -1.78
CA LEU A 686 3.51 -17.34 -2.59
C LEU A 686 3.51 -18.80 -3.06
N LEU A 687 2.49 -19.58 -2.70
CA LEU A 687 2.42 -20.98 -3.10
C LEU A 687 2.09 -21.12 -4.59
N PRO A 688 2.66 -22.13 -5.25
CA PRO A 688 2.41 -22.41 -6.66
C PRO A 688 0.96 -22.84 -6.91
N GLU A 689 0.55 -22.82 -8.17
CA GLU A 689 -0.80 -23.18 -8.59
C GLU A 689 -1.09 -24.68 -8.51
N GLU A 690 -2.36 -25.05 -8.73
CA GLU A 690 -2.87 -26.41 -8.51
C GLU A 690 -2.12 -27.50 -9.29
N SER A 691 -1.74 -27.25 -10.55
CA SER A 691 -1.02 -28.18 -11.39
C SER A 691 0.31 -28.63 -10.78
N GLU A 692 1.08 -27.67 -10.26
CA GLU A 692 2.37 -27.92 -9.62
C GLU A 692 2.21 -28.68 -8.29
N VAL A 693 1.14 -28.38 -7.52
CA VAL A 693 0.81 -29.12 -6.28
C VAL A 693 0.62 -30.59 -6.56
N LEU A 694 -0.21 -30.89 -7.55
CA LEU A 694 -0.55 -32.26 -7.90
C LEU A 694 0.67 -33.03 -8.42
N GLU A 695 1.52 -32.38 -9.20
CA GLU A 695 2.75 -32.99 -9.69
C GLU A 695 3.73 -33.26 -8.54
N TRP A 696 3.96 -32.28 -7.65
CA TRP A 696 4.81 -32.43 -6.47
C TRP A 696 4.32 -33.56 -5.57
N LYS A 697 3.01 -33.64 -5.29
CA LYS A 697 2.43 -34.71 -4.46
C LYS A 697 2.64 -36.08 -5.08
N ARG A 698 2.50 -36.22 -6.42
CA ARG A 698 2.78 -37.49 -7.13
C ARG A 698 4.25 -37.88 -7.01
N GLN A 699 5.18 -36.94 -7.18
CA GLN A 699 6.61 -37.19 -7.02
C GLN A 699 6.95 -37.66 -5.60
N GLN A 700 6.37 -37.04 -4.57
CA GLN A 700 6.57 -37.45 -3.17
C GLN A 700 6.03 -38.85 -2.90
N LYS A 701 4.90 -39.25 -3.47
CA LYS A 701 4.37 -40.59 -3.38
C LYS A 701 5.33 -41.62 -3.97
N THR A 702 5.85 -41.37 -5.15
CA THR A 702 6.82 -42.23 -5.83
C THR A 702 8.13 -42.38 -5.02
N ILE A 703 8.63 -41.30 -4.40
CA ILE A 703 9.81 -41.31 -3.53
C ILE A 703 9.53 -42.10 -2.23
N GLY A 704 8.33 -41.99 -1.65
CA GLY A 704 7.91 -42.71 -0.46
C GLY A 704 7.79 -44.24 -0.68
N GLU A 705 7.36 -44.64 -1.86
CA GLU A 705 7.24 -46.05 -2.25
C GLU A 705 8.60 -46.70 -2.54
N THR A 706 9.64 -45.93 -2.84
CA THR A 706 11.01 -46.38 -3.15
C THR A 706 11.96 -46.39 -1.96
N ARG A 707 11.60 -45.85 -0.80
CA ARG A 707 12.43 -45.90 0.42
C ARG A 707 12.01 -46.99 1.37
N PRO A 708 12.91 -47.91 1.80
CA PRO A 708 12.61 -48.83 2.92
C PRO A 708 12.39 -47.99 4.20
N GLN A 709 11.42 -48.40 5.00
CA GLN A 709 11.12 -47.76 6.30
C GLN A 709 12.31 -47.87 7.24
N THR A 710 13.16 -46.88 7.25
CA THR A 710 14.13 -46.67 8.34
C THR A 710 13.67 -45.43 9.10
N GLY A 711 13.60 -45.59 10.43
CA GLY A 711 12.99 -44.65 11.37
C GLY A 711 13.47 -43.19 11.30
N PRO A 712 12.87 -42.30 12.07
CA PRO A 712 12.99 -40.87 11.88
C PRO A 712 14.40 -40.35 12.22
N SER A 713 15.03 -39.69 11.26
CA SER A 713 16.22 -38.89 11.48
C SER A 713 15.84 -37.49 11.93
N PRO A 714 16.41 -36.95 12.99
CA PRO A 714 16.15 -35.58 13.41
C PRO A 714 16.98 -34.63 12.54
N GLY A 715 16.37 -33.77 11.78
CA GLY A 715 17.19 -32.78 11.07
C GLY A 715 16.43 -31.85 10.16
N GLY A 716 16.43 -30.59 10.50
CA GLY A 716 16.22 -29.48 9.60
C GLY A 716 14.74 -29.10 9.41
N ASP A 717 14.35 -28.03 10.08
CA ASP A 717 13.09 -27.33 9.84
C ASP A 717 13.09 -26.74 8.41
N PRO A 718 12.29 -27.28 7.46
CA PRO A 718 12.21 -26.75 6.09
C PRO A 718 11.57 -25.37 6.03
N TRP A 719 11.08 -24.85 7.16
CA TRP A 719 10.28 -23.63 7.28
C TRP A 719 10.96 -22.56 8.14
N ALA A 720 12.27 -22.63 8.34
CA ALA A 720 13.01 -21.55 8.96
C ALA A 720 12.94 -20.31 8.08
N VAL A 721 12.04 -19.42 8.41
CA VAL A 721 11.90 -18.09 7.79
C VAL A 721 13.19 -17.33 8.06
N ARG A 722 13.97 -17.05 7.01
CA ARG A 722 15.05 -16.06 7.10
C ARG A 722 14.44 -14.71 7.36
N PRO A 723 14.89 -13.96 8.35
CA PRO A 723 14.39 -12.62 8.59
C PRO A 723 14.73 -11.71 7.41
N LEU A 724 13.73 -11.02 6.87
CA LEU A 724 13.86 -9.90 5.93
C LEU A 724 14.38 -8.65 6.65
#